data_b26e120a8013b7ad5ea7c6222958976a
#
_entry.id   b26e120a8013b7ad5ea7c6222958976a
#
_cell.length_a   1.000
_cell.length_b   1.000
_cell.length_c   1.000
_cell.angle_alpha   90.00
_cell.angle_beta   90.00
_cell.angle_gamma   90.00
#
_symmetry.space_group_name_H-M   'P 1'
#
loop_
_entity.id
_entity.type
_entity.pdbx_description
1 polymer ?
#
loop_
_entity_poly.entity_id
_entity_poly.type
_entity_poly.pdbx_seq_one_letter_code
_entity_poly.pdbx_strand_id
1 'polypeptide(L)'
;ILTCAQTITPQAEQRAKDIVSKMTLQEKIEYISGYTSFSLRAIPRLGIPEIKLADGPQGIRNHAPKSTLYPSGILSASTWNRELLYKLGQGLGQDAKARGVNILLGPGVNIYRAPLCGRNFEYFGEDPYLTGETAKQYILGVQSEGVIATIKHFAANNQEWSRHHASSDIDERTLQEIYFPAFRKAVQEANVGAVMNSYNLLNGVHATEHKWLNIDVLRNLWGFKGILMSDWTSVYSAVGAANAGLDLEMPKGRFMNLENLLPAIKAGTVTEETINLKVQHILQTLIAYGMLDKEQKDSNIAEDNPFSRQTALELAREGVVLLKNEGNLLPLKGKTAVMGPNANLIPTGGGSGFVTPFSTVSVAQGLKELKKKNLLLLTDDVIYEDIVHEFYTDANRQMKGFKAEYFKNKTLSGQPEVIRTESSVDYDWGYGAPLDGFPTDGFSVRWTACYMPQTDGQLKLHIGGDDGYRLFVNDKHITGDWGNHSYSSREVELPVEGGKEYRFRIEFFDNISSAIIRFNAYSLNEAKLRQGLAKVDNVVFCTGFNSNTEGEGFDRPFALLRYQELFIKKIASMHPNVVVVLNAGGGVDFTNWYDAAKAILMAWYPGQEGGQAIAEILTGKISPSGKLPISIERKWEDNPVHGSYYENLKAEIKRVDYSEGVFVGYRGYDRSGKEPFY
;
A
#
# COMPACT_ATOMS: atom_id res chain seq x y z
N ILE A 1 -21.35 -25.81 9.50
CA ILE A 1 -22.24 -25.80 8.32
C ILE A 1 -21.46 -25.00 7.27
N LEU A 2 -20.82 -25.69 6.31
CA LEU A 2 -20.24 -25.07 5.13
C LEU A 2 -21.38 -24.45 4.34
N THR A 3 -21.57 -23.14 4.43
CA THR A 3 -22.41 -22.40 3.49
C THR A 3 -21.79 -22.56 2.10
N CYS A 4 -22.54 -23.17 1.17
CA CYS A 4 -22.09 -23.32 -0.21
C CYS A 4 -21.67 -21.94 -0.76
N ALA A 5 -20.45 -21.86 -1.29
CA ALA A 5 -20.04 -20.72 -2.09
C ALA A 5 -21.12 -20.43 -3.14
N GLN A 6 -21.48 -19.17 -3.31
CA GLN A 6 -22.54 -18.81 -4.27
C GLN A 6 -22.03 -19.15 -5.66
N THR A 7 -22.78 -19.99 -6.35
CA THR A 7 -22.39 -20.52 -7.67
C THR A 7 -23.31 -19.92 -8.73
N ILE A 8 -22.75 -19.51 -9.87
CA ILE A 8 -23.54 -19.09 -11.02
C ILE A 8 -24.30 -20.30 -11.56
N THR A 9 -25.62 -20.34 -11.32
CA THR A 9 -26.50 -21.45 -11.73
C THR A 9 -26.99 -21.24 -13.17
N PRO A 10 -27.43 -22.33 -13.86
CA PRO A 10 -28.08 -22.22 -15.17
C PRO A 10 -29.29 -21.27 -15.18
N GLN A 11 -30.01 -21.16 -14.06
CA GLN A 11 -31.12 -20.20 -13.91
C GLN A 11 -30.64 -18.76 -13.88
N ALA A 12 -29.50 -18.47 -13.20
CA ALA A 12 -28.89 -17.14 -13.19
C ALA A 12 -28.39 -16.76 -14.60
N GLU A 13 -27.75 -17.69 -15.31
CA GLU A 13 -27.31 -17.49 -16.70
C GLU A 13 -28.49 -17.19 -17.62
N GLN A 14 -29.61 -17.96 -17.53
CA GLN A 14 -30.77 -17.73 -18.35
C GLN A 14 -31.44 -16.39 -18.06
N ARG A 15 -31.63 -16.04 -16.78
CA ARG A 15 -32.19 -14.74 -16.39
C ARG A 15 -31.30 -13.56 -16.89
N ALA A 16 -29.99 -13.72 -16.85
CA ALA A 16 -29.09 -12.72 -17.41
C ALA A 16 -29.27 -12.54 -18.91
N LYS A 17 -29.38 -13.66 -19.69
CA LYS A 17 -29.67 -13.63 -21.13
C LYS A 17 -31.01 -12.95 -21.43
N ASP A 18 -32.04 -13.22 -20.64
CA ASP A 18 -33.35 -12.61 -20.80
C ASP A 18 -33.33 -11.10 -20.56
N ILE A 19 -32.50 -10.62 -19.63
CA ILE A 19 -32.30 -9.19 -19.38
C ILE A 19 -31.49 -8.57 -20.53
N VAL A 20 -30.37 -9.19 -20.94
CA VAL A 20 -29.53 -8.72 -22.07
C VAL A 20 -30.34 -8.57 -23.36
N SER A 21 -31.25 -9.50 -23.64
CA SER A 21 -32.12 -9.42 -24.84
C SER A 21 -33.06 -8.20 -24.85
N LYS A 22 -33.37 -7.62 -23.67
CA LYS A 22 -34.21 -6.43 -23.50
C LYS A 22 -33.42 -5.12 -23.45
N MET A 23 -32.08 -5.19 -23.37
CA MET A 23 -31.22 -4.02 -23.40
C MET A 23 -31.02 -3.50 -24.82
N THR A 24 -30.99 -2.19 -24.98
CA THR A 24 -30.52 -1.58 -26.22
C THR A 24 -29.00 -1.72 -26.34
N LEU A 25 -28.47 -1.68 -27.55
CA LEU A 25 -27.02 -1.74 -27.78
C LEU A 25 -26.28 -0.61 -27.01
N GLN A 26 -26.88 0.58 -26.94
CA GLN A 26 -26.33 1.68 -26.16
C GLN A 26 -26.22 1.32 -24.68
N GLU A 27 -27.30 0.83 -24.07
CA GLU A 27 -27.27 0.41 -22.65
C GLU A 27 -26.25 -0.69 -22.38
N LYS A 28 -26.08 -1.65 -23.28
CA LYS A 28 -25.08 -2.69 -23.17
C LYS A 28 -23.67 -2.12 -23.16
N ILE A 29 -23.33 -1.25 -24.11
CA ILE A 29 -22.01 -0.61 -24.20
C ILE A 29 -21.76 0.29 -22.98
N GLU A 30 -22.75 1.02 -22.52
CA GLU A 30 -22.63 1.84 -21.33
C GLU A 30 -22.52 1.03 -20.03
N TYR A 31 -23.04 -0.21 -20.00
CA TYR A 31 -23.03 -1.07 -18.80
C TYR A 31 -21.70 -1.82 -18.61
N ILE A 32 -20.90 -2.00 -19.65
CA ILE A 32 -19.58 -2.64 -19.59
C ILE A 32 -18.46 -1.68 -19.18
N SER A 33 -18.82 -0.53 -18.63
CA SER A 33 -17.89 0.47 -18.09
C SER A 33 -18.42 1.08 -16.80
N GLY A 34 -17.49 1.52 -15.93
CA GLY A 34 -17.85 2.23 -14.70
C GLY A 34 -18.64 3.52 -14.99
N TYR A 35 -19.54 3.84 -14.09
CA TYR A 35 -20.34 5.06 -14.12
C TYR A 35 -19.71 6.19 -13.32
N THR A 36 -19.36 5.90 -12.05
CA THR A 36 -18.51 6.74 -11.20
C THR A 36 -17.21 6.01 -10.96
N SER A 37 -16.32 6.60 -10.15
CA SER A 37 -15.05 5.93 -9.81
C SER A 37 -15.23 4.55 -9.19
N PHE A 38 -16.35 4.30 -8.49
CA PHE A 38 -16.61 3.06 -7.76
C PHE A 38 -18.06 2.59 -7.87
N SER A 39 -18.73 2.80 -9.03
CA SER A 39 -20.06 2.21 -9.25
C SER A 39 -20.34 1.88 -10.70
N LEU A 40 -21.25 0.92 -10.91
CA LEU A 40 -21.92 0.66 -12.17
C LEU A 40 -23.30 1.30 -12.14
N ARG A 41 -23.73 1.80 -13.30
CA ARG A 41 -25.01 2.51 -13.42
C ARG A 41 -26.20 1.62 -13.19
N ALA A 42 -27.28 2.17 -12.63
CA ALA A 42 -28.57 1.55 -12.60
C ALA A 42 -29.24 1.56 -13.99
N ILE A 43 -30.08 0.54 -14.27
CA ILE A 43 -31.03 0.54 -15.39
C ILE A 43 -32.41 0.23 -14.82
N PRO A 44 -33.14 1.24 -14.26
CA PRO A 44 -34.36 1.01 -13.47
C PRO A 44 -35.46 0.30 -14.25
N ARG A 45 -35.61 0.56 -15.56
CA ARG A 45 -36.62 -0.11 -16.40
C ARG A 45 -36.44 -1.61 -16.51
N LEU A 46 -35.23 -2.13 -16.21
CA LEU A 46 -34.90 -3.56 -16.23
C LEU A 46 -34.71 -4.15 -14.81
N GLY A 47 -34.97 -3.35 -13.77
CA GLY A 47 -34.77 -3.77 -12.39
C GLY A 47 -33.30 -3.94 -11.99
N ILE A 48 -32.38 -3.27 -12.69
CA ILE A 48 -30.95 -3.31 -12.36
C ILE A 48 -30.63 -2.12 -11.48
N PRO A 49 -30.20 -2.34 -10.20
CA PRO A 49 -29.81 -1.25 -9.30
C PRO A 49 -28.40 -0.73 -9.61
N GLU A 50 -28.03 0.38 -8.98
CA GLU A 50 -26.62 0.81 -8.92
C GLU A 50 -25.81 -0.23 -8.14
N ILE A 51 -24.65 -0.62 -8.67
CA ILE A 51 -23.72 -1.56 -8.05
C ILE A 51 -22.50 -0.81 -7.55
N LYS A 52 -22.23 -0.90 -6.25
CA LYS A 52 -21.12 -0.21 -5.59
C LYS A 52 -19.93 -1.14 -5.43
N LEU A 53 -18.76 -0.64 -5.82
CA LEU A 53 -17.47 -1.30 -5.61
C LEU A 53 -16.69 -0.55 -4.53
N ALA A 54 -15.81 -1.24 -3.81
CA ALA A 54 -14.89 -0.58 -2.86
C ALA A 54 -13.53 -1.24 -2.87
N ASP A 55 -12.47 -0.43 -2.77
CA ASP A 55 -11.15 -0.92 -2.37
C ASP A 55 -11.27 -1.56 -0.99
N GLY A 56 -10.44 -2.61 -0.75
CA GLY A 56 -10.64 -3.29 0.49
C GLY A 56 -9.76 -4.49 0.85
N PRO A 57 -8.51 -4.61 0.42
CA PRO A 57 -7.69 -5.73 0.91
C PRO A 57 -7.47 -5.68 2.43
N GLN A 58 -7.45 -4.48 3.03
CA GLN A 58 -7.25 -4.26 4.47
C GLN A 58 -8.42 -3.55 5.17
N GLY A 59 -9.57 -3.39 4.53
CA GLY A 59 -10.76 -2.70 5.05
C GLY A 59 -11.49 -1.93 3.95
N ILE A 60 -12.73 -1.57 4.18
CA ILE A 60 -13.57 -0.91 3.17
C ILE A 60 -13.17 0.57 3.07
N ARG A 61 -12.54 0.97 1.95
CA ARG A 61 -12.02 2.33 1.78
C ARG A 61 -13.07 3.35 1.32
N ASN A 62 -13.89 2.95 0.36
CA ASN A 62 -14.84 3.84 -0.31
C ASN A 62 -16.22 3.74 0.32
N HIS A 63 -17.07 4.73 0.05
CA HIS A 63 -18.45 4.84 0.54
C HIS A 63 -18.62 5.07 2.04
N ALA A 64 -17.52 5.30 2.78
CA ALA A 64 -17.55 5.79 4.16
C ALA A 64 -16.22 6.47 4.51
N PRO A 65 -16.22 7.48 5.41
CA PRO A 65 -15.00 8.18 5.80
C PRO A 65 -14.07 7.34 6.67
N LYS A 66 -14.60 6.31 7.34
CA LYS A 66 -13.86 5.42 8.23
C LYS A 66 -14.31 3.97 8.07
N SER A 67 -13.40 3.05 8.33
CA SER A 67 -13.66 1.61 8.38
C SER A 67 -12.71 0.91 9.35
N THR A 68 -12.95 -0.37 9.63
CA THR A 68 -11.96 -1.19 10.33
C THR A 68 -10.70 -1.30 9.50
N LEU A 69 -9.55 -0.97 10.08
CA LEU A 69 -8.24 -1.22 9.49
C LEU A 69 -7.72 -2.57 9.98
N TYR A 70 -7.83 -3.59 9.15
CA TYR A 70 -7.25 -4.90 9.41
C TYR A 70 -5.73 -4.91 9.20
N PRO A 71 -5.02 -5.89 9.76
CA PRO A 71 -3.63 -6.13 9.42
C PRO A 71 -3.42 -6.35 7.92
N SER A 72 -2.19 -6.08 7.47
CA SER A 72 -1.77 -6.28 6.09
C SER A 72 -1.89 -7.73 5.63
N GLY A 73 -1.94 -7.94 4.30
CA GLY A 73 -2.03 -9.27 3.72
C GLY A 73 -0.88 -10.18 4.15
N ILE A 74 0.35 -9.67 4.13
CA ILE A 74 1.53 -10.43 4.54
C ILE A 74 1.50 -10.81 6.01
N LEU A 75 1.00 -9.95 6.91
CA LEU A 75 0.78 -10.30 8.31
C LEU A 75 -0.30 -11.38 8.41
N SER A 76 -1.39 -11.24 7.68
CA SER A 76 -2.48 -12.21 7.68
C SER A 76 -2.00 -13.61 7.23
N ALA A 77 -1.14 -13.67 6.21
CA ALA A 77 -0.49 -14.91 5.77
C ALA A 77 0.45 -15.48 6.85
N SER A 78 1.15 -14.63 7.62
CA SER A 78 2.05 -15.05 8.70
C SER A 78 1.36 -15.82 9.82
N THR A 79 0.03 -15.72 9.95
CA THR A 79 -0.74 -16.48 10.94
C THR A 79 -0.79 -17.97 10.60
N TRP A 80 -0.75 -18.35 9.34
CA TRP A 80 -0.96 -19.71 8.83
C TRP A 80 -2.29 -20.33 9.32
N ASN A 81 -3.25 -19.50 9.71
CA ASN A 81 -4.51 -19.92 10.34
C ASN A 81 -5.69 -19.72 9.38
N ARG A 82 -6.12 -20.80 8.73
CA ARG A 82 -7.24 -20.78 7.76
C ARG A 82 -8.56 -20.29 8.35
N GLU A 83 -8.86 -20.64 9.60
CA GLU A 83 -10.11 -20.24 10.25
C GLU A 83 -10.12 -18.72 10.51
N LEU A 84 -8.98 -18.18 10.94
CA LEU A 84 -8.85 -16.75 11.17
C LEU A 84 -8.89 -15.94 9.87
N LEU A 85 -8.33 -16.48 8.78
CA LEU A 85 -8.44 -15.88 7.45
C LEU A 85 -9.88 -15.91 6.90
N TYR A 86 -10.64 -16.95 7.20
CA TYR A 86 -12.08 -17.00 6.89
C TYR A 86 -12.85 -15.93 7.68
N LYS A 87 -12.56 -15.76 8.99
CA LYS A 87 -13.13 -14.70 9.83
C LYS A 87 -12.77 -13.30 9.29
N LEU A 88 -11.53 -13.10 8.82
CA LEU A 88 -11.13 -11.86 8.14
C LEU A 88 -12.07 -11.55 6.97
N GLY A 89 -12.28 -12.55 6.10
CA GLY A 89 -13.21 -12.41 4.98
C GLY A 89 -14.64 -12.09 5.43
N GLN A 90 -15.13 -12.76 6.48
CA GLN A 90 -16.47 -12.47 7.04
C GLN A 90 -16.55 -11.03 7.57
N GLY A 91 -15.55 -10.57 8.32
CA GLY A 91 -15.52 -9.19 8.82
C GLY A 91 -15.56 -8.16 7.70
N LEU A 92 -14.74 -8.35 6.65
CA LEU A 92 -14.74 -7.50 5.46
C LEU A 92 -16.08 -7.52 4.72
N GLY A 93 -16.71 -8.70 4.60
CA GLY A 93 -18.03 -8.83 4.02
C GLY A 93 -19.11 -8.10 4.81
N GLN A 94 -19.11 -8.22 6.14
CA GLN A 94 -20.02 -7.49 7.02
C GLN A 94 -19.80 -5.98 6.93
N ASP A 95 -18.55 -5.52 6.98
CA ASP A 95 -18.21 -4.10 6.85
C ASP A 95 -18.64 -3.53 5.48
N ALA A 96 -18.57 -4.33 4.41
CA ALA A 96 -19.07 -3.99 3.08
C ALA A 96 -20.59 -3.85 3.07
N LYS A 97 -21.31 -4.81 3.66
CA LYS A 97 -22.78 -4.77 3.78
C LYS A 97 -23.27 -3.58 4.61
N ALA A 98 -22.60 -3.25 5.72
CA ALA A 98 -22.95 -2.08 6.51
C ALA A 98 -22.96 -0.78 5.68
N ARG A 99 -22.20 -0.74 4.59
CA ARG A 99 -22.04 0.41 3.67
C ARG A 99 -22.78 0.26 2.34
N GLY A 100 -23.43 -0.88 2.12
CA GLY A 100 -24.13 -1.20 0.87
C GLY A 100 -23.18 -1.45 -0.32
N VAL A 101 -21.95 -1.92 -0.05
CA VAL A 101 -20.98 -2.31 -1.07
C VAL A 101 -21.30 -3.69 -1.60
N ASN A 102 -21.35 -3.83 -2.92
CA ASN A 102 -21.67 -5.08 -3.62
C ASN A 102 -20.43 -5.91 -3.95
N ILE A 103 -19.36 -5.23 -4.39
CA ILE A 103 -18.13 -5.86 -4.89
C ILE A 103 -16.95 -5.31 -4.11
N LEU A 104 -16.22 -6.18 -3.44
CA LEU A 104 -14.99 -5.88 -2.72
C LEU A 104 -13.78 -6.15 -3.61
N LEU A 105 -12.92 -5.16 -3.80
CA LEU A 105 -11.72 -5.24 -4.62
C LEU A 105 -10.55 -5.83 -3.82
N GLY A 106 -10.65 -7.10 -3.52
CA GLY A 106 -9.69 -7.91 -2.78
C GLY A 106 -10.07 -9.39 -2.76
N PRO A 107 -9.10 -10.26 -2.50
CA PRO A 107 -7.72 -10.01 -2.09
C PRO A 107 -6.73 -9.75 -3.24
N GLY A 108 -5.59 -9.08 -2.92
CA GLY A 108 -4.40 -9.07 -3.76
C GLY A 108 -3.55 -10.33 -3.51
N VAL A 109 -3.08 -10.98 -4.59
CA VAL A 109 -2.40 -12.29 -4.49
C VAL A 109 -1.13 -12.40 -5.34
N ASN A 110 -0.57 -11.27 -5.77
CA ASN A 110 0.67 -11.33 -6.52
C ASN A 110 1.79 -11.90 -5.64
N ILE A 111 2.66 -12.71 -6.23
CA ILE A 111 3.74 -13.37 -5.49
C ILE A 111 4.79 -12.33 -5.08
N TYR A 112 5.26 -12.43 -3.85
CA TYR A 112 6.42 -11.67 -3.37
C TYR A 112 7.66 -12.13 -4.13
N ARG A 113 7.98 -11.43 -5.23
CA ARG A 113 9.11 -11.77 -6.10
C ARG A 113 10.41 -11.10 -5.63
N ALA A 114 10.29 -9.85 -5.18
CA ALA A 114 11.41 -9.02 -4.74
C ALA A 114 11.00 -8.18 -3.52
N PRO A 115 11.94 -7.85 -2.61
CA PRO A 115 11.64 -7.05 -1.43
C PRO A 115 11.28 -5.60 -1.75
N LEU A 116 11.51 -5.15 -2.98
CA LEU A 116 11.38 -3.74 -3.39
C LEU A 116 9.97 -3.33 -3.80
N CYS A 117 9.10 -4.27 -4.19
CA CYS A 117 7.75 -3.95 -4.65
C CYS A 117 6.94 -3.26 -3.57
N GLY A 118 6.48 -2.03 -3.84
CA GLY A 118 5.78 -1.19 -2.87
C GLY A 118 4.44 -1.74 -2.39
N ARG A 119 3.83 -2.71 -3.10
CA ARG A 119 2.55 -3.35 -2.74
C ARG A 119 2.71 -4.72 -2.07
N ASN A 120 3.92 -5.14 -1.76
CA ASN A 120 4.15 -6.43 -1.08
C ASN A 120 3.33 -6.61 0.19
N PHE A 121 3.06 -5.52 0.92
CA PHE A 121 2.27 -5.56 2.16
C PHE A 121 0.83 -6.07 1.93
N GLU A 122 0.24 -5.86 0.75
CA GLU A 122 -1.11 -6.30 0.41
C GLU A 122 -1.19 -7.81 0.13
N TYR A 123 -0.06 -8.43 -0.25
CA TYR A 123 0.01 -9.79 -0.76
C TYR A 123 0.33 -10.81 0.34
N PHE A 124 0.37 -12.10 0.01
CA PHE A 124 0.42 -13.18 0.99
C PHE A 124 1.77 -13.92 1.05
N GLY A 125 2.78 -13.42 0.37
CA GLY A 125 4.14 -13.97 0.42
C GLY A 125 4.64 -14.57 -0.88
N GLU A 126 5.73 -15.36 -0.79
CA GLU A 126 6.47 -15.90 -1.92
C GLU A 126 6.02 -17.30 -2.37
N ASP A 127 5.29 -17.99 -1.49
CA ASP A 127 4.85 -19.35 -1.76
C ASP A 127 3.46 -19.39 -2.42
N PRO A 128 3.31 -19.96 -3.62
CA PRO A 128 2.02 -20.01 -4.32
C PRO A 128 0.96 -20.86 -3.63
N TYR A 129 1.36 -21.88 -2.81
CA TYR A 129 0.41 -22.69 -2.07
C TYR A 129 -0.15 -21.92 -0.87
N LEU A 130 0.72 -21.32 -0.04
CA LEU A 130 0.29 -20.48 1.08
C LEU A 130 -0.58 -19.32 0.61
N THR A 131 -0.15 -18.62 -0.45
CA THR A 131 -0.91 -17.53 -1.07
C THR A 131 -2.29 -18.00 -1.54
N GLY A 132 -2.37 -19.16 -2.20
CA GLY A 132 -3.62 -19.73 -2.68
C GLY A 132 -4.58 -20.17 -1.56
N GLU A 133 -4.07 -20.80 -0.50
CA GLU A 133 -4.88 -21.20 0.66
C GLU A 133 -5.40 -19.98 1.44
N THR A 134 -4.54 -18.97 1.63
CA THR A 134 -4.92 -17.71 2.28
C THR A 134 -6.02 -16.98 1.49
N ALA A 135 -5.81 -16.81 0.19
CA ALA A 135 -6.78 -16.18 -0.70
C ALA A 135 -8.12 -16.92 -0.73
N LYS A 136 -8.09 -18.26 -0.77
CA LYS A 136 -9.29 -19.08 -0.74
C LYS A 136 -10.13 -18.79 0.50
N GLN A 137 -9.54 -18.80 1.68
CA GLN A 137 -10.29 -18.56 2.93
C GLN A 137 -10.84 -17.14 3.01
N TYR A 138 -10.05 -16.14 2.62
CA TYR A 138 -10.49 -14.76 2.50
C TYR A 138 -11.73 -14.64 1.59
N ILE A 139 -11.66 -15.19 0.38
CA ILE A 139 -12.76 -15.14 -0.61
C ILE A 139 -14.01 -15.83 -0.07
N LEU A 140 -13.87 -17.04 0.47
CA LEU A 140 -14.99 -17.78 1.04
C LEU A 140 -15.67 -17.00 2.19
N GLY A 141 -14.87 -16.35 3.05
CA GLY A 141 -15.40 -15.52 4.12
C GLY A 141 -16.17 -14.31 3.59
N VAL A 142 -15.61 -13.52 2.66
CA VAL A 142 -16.29 -12.38 2.05
C VAL A 142 -17.60 -12.82 1.37
N GLN A 143 -17.55 -13.89 0.58
CA GLN A 143 -18.70 -14.37 -0.20
C GLN A 143 -19.77 -15.01 0.67
N SER A 144 -19.42 -15.54 1.85
CA SER A 144 -20.43 -16.05 2.81
C SER A 144 -21.37 -14.97 3.32
N GLU A 145 -20.95 -13.70 3.27
CA GLU A 145 -21.77 -12.54 3.64
C GLU A 145 -22.58 -11.98 2.45
N GLY A 146 -22.51 -12.60 1.26
CA GLY A 146 -23.23 -12.15 0.07
C GLY A 146 -22.58 -10.95 -0.65
N VAL A 147 -21.30 -10.72 -0.43
CA VAL A 147 -20.47 -9.72 -1.13
C VAL A 147 -19.60 -10.42 -2.15
N ILE A 148 -19.45 -9.86 -3.36
CA ILE A 148 -18.58 -10.41 -4.39
C ILE A 148 -17.13 -10.06 -4.04
N ALA A 149 -16.26 -11.06 -3.89
CA ALA A 149 -14.82 -10.86 -3.79
C ALA A 149 -14.19 -10.73 -5.20
N THR A 150 -13.12 -9.94 -5.31
CA THR A 150 -12.36 -9.74 -6.55
C THR A 150 -10.91 -10.12 -6.32
N ILE A 151 -10.47 -11.25 -6.86
CA ILE A 151 -9.05 -11.61 -6.80
C ILE A 151 -8.23 -10.77 -7.79
N LYS A 152 -7.06 -10.27 -7.34
CA LYS A 152 -6.23 -9.32 -8.10
C LYS A 152 -4.74 -9.48 -7.80
N HIS A 153 -3.81 -9.05 -8.66
CA HIS A 153 -3.98 -8.47 -10.01
C HIS A 153 -3.56 -9.50 -11.04
N PHE A 154 -4.41 -9.87 -11.95
CA PHE A 154 -4.22 -10.96 -12.92
C PHE A 154 -3.60 -10.46 -14.22
N ALA A 155 -2.27 -10.70 -14.48
CA ALA A 155 -1.33 -11.41 -13.63
C ALA A 155 0.06 -10.72 -13.63
N ALA A 156 0.90 -11.15 -12.68
CA ALA A 156 2.33 -10.81 -12.66
C ALA A 156 2.66 -9.31 -12.50
N ASN A 157 1.86 -8.56 -11.73
CA ASN A 157 2.21 -7.21 -11.27
C ASN A 157 3.05 -7.31 -9.99
N ASN A 158 4.37 -7.57 -10.15
CA ASN A 158 5.30 -7.85 -9.06
C ASN A 158 6.28 -6.70 -8.80
N GLN A 159 6.03 -5.53 -9.41
CA GLN A 159 6.75 -4.27 -9.23
C GLN A 159 5.78 -3.10 -9.45
N GLU A 160 6.10 -1.94 -8.87
CA GLU A 160 5.30 -0.73 -9.05
C GLU A 160 5.93 0.26 -10.04
N TRP A 161 7.25 0.21 -10.22
CA TRP A 161 7.91 1.06 -11.19
C TRP A 161 7.40 0.76 -12.61
N SER A 162 7.02 1.83 -13.33
CA SER A 162 6.53 1.74 -14.71
C SER A 162 5.46 0.68 -14.96
N ARG A 163 4.62 0.37 -13.98
CA ARG A 163 3.66 -0.74 -14.00
C ARG A 163 2.69 -0.72 -15.20
N HIS A 164 2.39 0.45 -15.77
CA HIS A 164 1.56 0.59 -16.99
C HIS A 164 2.30 0.27 -18.30
N HIS A 165 3.64 0.22 -18.29
CA HIS A 165 4.47 0.15 -19.50
C HIS A 165 5.54 -0.93 -19.44
N ALA A 166 5.66 -1.64 -18.33
CA ALA A 166 6.60 -2.75 -18.19
C ALA A 166 5.94 -4.07 -18.59
N SER A 167 6.68 -4.88 -19.35
CA SER A 167 6.31 -6.24 -19.69
C SER A 167 6.96 -7.23 -18.71
N SER A 168 6.14 -8.03 -18.04
CA SER A 168 6.59 -9.20 -17.30
C SER A 168 6.71 -10.36 -18.28
N ASP A 169 7.94 -10.68 -18.66
CA ASP A 169 8.23 -11.72 -19.65
C ASP A 169 8.51 -13.05 -18.92
N ILE A 170 7.56 -13.96 -19.00
CA ILE A 170 7.49 -15.17 -18.17
C ILE A 170 7.15 -16.38 -19.05
N ASP A 171 7.89 -17.47 -18.92
CA ASP A 171 7.54 -18.72 -19.57
C ASP A 171 6.27 -19.36 -18.98
N GLU A 172 5.58 -20.20 -19.78
CA GLU A 172 4.31 -20.77 -19.40
C GLU A 172 4.40 -21.68 -18.16
N ARG A 173 5.47 -22.45 -18.01
CA ARG A 173 5.68 -23.31 -16.85
C ARG A 173 5.74 -22.46 -15.56
N THR A 174 6.52 -21.40 -15.59
CA THR A 174 6.66 -20.49 -14.44
C THR A 174 5.32 -19.81 -14.11
N LEU A 175 4.55 -19.39 -15.12
CA LEU A 175 3.19 -18.88 -14.90
C LEU A 175 2.32 -19.93 -14.22
N GLN A 176 2.31 -21.18 -14.71
CA GLN A 176 1.44 -22.24 -14.18
C GLN A 176 1.82 -22.73 -12.77
N GLU A 177 3.11 -22.72 -12.43
CA GLU A 177 3.62 -23.26 -11.16
C GLU A 177 3.73 -22.19 -10.06
N ILE A 178 3.96 -20.90 -10.42
CA ILE A 178 4.23 -19.83 -9.45
C ILE A 178 3.16 -18.74 -9.45
N TYR A 179 2.84 -18.13 -10.60
CA TYR A 179 2.04 -16.91 -10.64
C TYR A 179 0.53 -17.15 -10.79
N PHE A 180 0.10 -18.30 -11.32
CA PHE A 180 -1.31 -18.64 -11.51
C PHE A 180 -1.96 -19.45 -10.40
N PRO A 181 -1.27 -20.23 -9.55
CA PRO A 181 -1.92 -21.15 -8.62
C PRO A 181 -2.96 -20.49 -7.70
N ALA A 182 -2.69 -19.28 -7.17
CA ALA A 182 -3.63 -18.57 -6.30
C ALA A 182 -4.91 -18.18 -7.06
N PHE A 183 -4.79 -17.69 -8.29
CA PHE A 183 -5.93 -17.33 -9.14
C PHE A 183 -6.75 -18.58 -9.52
N ARG A 184 -6.07 -19.65 -9.96
CA ARG A 184 -6.73 -20.92 -10.29
C ARG A 184 -7.50 -21.48 -9.11
N LYS A 185 -6.88 -21.48 -7.92
CA LYS A 185 -7.54 -21.96 -6.68
C LYS A 185 -8.75 -21.11 -6.32
N ALA A 186 -8.67 -19.79 -6.46
CA ALA A 186 -9.78 -18.87 -6.23
C ALA A 186 -10.96 -19.15 -7.17
N VAL A 187 -10.68 -19.40 -8.44
CA VAL A 187 -11.71 -19.74 -9.43
C VAL A 187 -12.31 -21.11 -9.16
N GLN A 188 -11.49 -22.15 -9.02
CA GLN A 188 -11.94 -23.54 -9.00
C GLN A 188 -12.41 -24.03 -7.63
N GLU A 189 -11.85 -23.50 -6.54
CA GLU A 189 -12.15 -23.97 -5.19
C GLU A 189 -12.93 -22.96 -4.33
N ALA A 190 -12.87 -21.65 -4.64
CA ALA A 190 -13.63 -20.64 -3.92
C ALA A 190 -14.76 -20.00 -4.74
N ASN A 191 -14.93 -20.37 -6.01
CA ASN A 191 -15.93 -19.79 -6.91
C ASN A 191 -15.93 -18.26 -6.84
N VAL A 192 -14.74 -17.63 -6.95
CA VAL A 192 -14.61 -16.18 -6.87
C VAL A 192 -15.50 -15.47 -7.88
N GLY A 193 -16.27 -14.48 -7.44
CA GLY A 193 -17.24 -13.80 -8.31
C GLY A 193 -16.62 -12.81 -9.30
N ALA A 194 -15.41 -12.28 -9.00
CA ALA A 194 -14.73 -11.36 -9.89
C ALA A 194 -13.21 -11.58 -9.92
N VAL A 195 -12.60 -11.25 -11.06
CA VAL A 195 -11.14 -11.19 -11.28
C VAL A 195 -10.79 -9.83 -11.83
N MET A 196 -9.71 -9.22 -11.35
CA MET A 196 -9.21 -7.96 -11.88
C MET A 196 -7.89 -8.20 -12.61
N ASN A 197 -7.80 -7.78 -13.89
CA ASN A 197 -6.55 -7.76 -14.63
C ASN A 197 -5.56 -6.78 -14.00
N SER A 198 -4.27 -7.03 -14.24
CA SER A 198 -3.19 -6.16 -13.78
C SER A 198 -2.90 -5.01 -14.74
N TYR A 199 -2.09 -4.04 -14.28
CA TYR A 199 -1.67 -2.88 -15.08
C TYR A 199 -0.68 -3.23 -16.20
N ASN A 200 0.21 -4.19 -15.95
CA ASN A 200 1.39 -4.49 -16.76
C ASN A 200 1.06 -5.25 -18.05
N LEU A 201 2.04 -5.27 -18.94
CA LEU A 201 2.05 -6.23 -20.03
C LEU A 201 2.53 -7.60 -19.51
N LEU A 202 1.95 -8.65 -20.06
CA LEU A 202 2.41 -10.02 -19.91
C LEU A 202 2.92 -10.51 -21.28
N ASN A 203 4.20 -10.84 -21.38
CA ASN A 203 4.81 -11.27 -22.63
C ASN A 203 4.53 -10.30 -23.81
N GLY A 204 4.61 -9.00 -23.54
CA GLY A 204 4.44 -7.94 -24.54
C GLY A 204 3.00 -7.50 -24.82
N VAL A 205 1.98 -8.08 -24.15
CA VAL A 205 0.56 -7.74 -24.35
C VAL A 205 -0.06 -7.27 -23.03
N HIS A 206 -0.75 -6.13 -23.03
CA HIS A 206 -1.44 -5.67 -21.82
C HIS A 206 -2.44 -6.72 -21.30
N ALA A 207 -2.46 -6.94 -19.99
CA ALA A 207 -3.28 -7.97 -19.38
C ALA A 207 -4.76 -7.87 -19.77
N THR A 208 -5.28 -6.65 -19.89
CA THR A 208 -6.67 -6.39 -20.32
C THR A 208 -6.95 -6.73 -21.80
N GLU A 209 -5.91 -6.84 -22.62
CA GLU A 209 -5.98 -7.15 -24.05
C GLU A 209 -5.40 -8.53 -24.39
N HIS A 210 -5.08 -9.32 -23.38
CA HIS A 210 -4.38 -10.59 -23.52
C HIS A 210 -5.36 -11.77 -23.69
N LYS A 211 -5.69 -12.08 -24.95
CA LYS A 211 -6.67 -13.13 -25.28
C LYS A 211 -6.35 -14.50 -24.65
N TRP A 212 -5.10 -14.96 -24.77
CA TRP A 212 -4.69 -16.24 -24.16
C TRP A 212 -4.94 -16.24 -22.65
N LEU A 213 -4.53 -15.18 -21.95
CA LEU A 213 -4.69 -15.06 -20.50
C LEU A 213 -6.18 -15.08 -20.09
N ASN A 214 -7.00 -14.25 -20.74
CA ASN A 214 -8.37 -13.99 -20.31
C ASN A 214 -9.37 -15.03 -20.84
N ILE A 215 -9.19 -15.52 -22.07
CA ILE A 215 -10.11 -16.46 -22.68
C ILE A 215 -9.60 -17.90 -22.53
N ASP A 216 -8.37 -18.19 -23.01
CA ASP A 216 -7.93 -19.59 -23.08
C ASP A 216 -7.60 -20.12 -21.68
N VAL A 217 -6.92 -19.34 -20.82
CA VAL A 217 -6.57 -19.76 -19.46
C VAL A 217 -7.75 -19.52 -18.50
N LEU A 218 -8.20 -18.29 -18.34
CA LEU A 218 -9.18 -17.97 -17.28
C LEU A 218 -10.55 -18.58 -17.57
N ARG A 219 -11.10 -18.36 -18.80
CA ARG A 219 -12.46 -18.84 -19.15
C ARG A 219 -12.48 -20.30 -19.51
N ASN A 220 -11.63 -20.72 -20.46
CA ASN A 220 -11.73 -22.06 -21.03
C ASN A 220 -11.07 -23.11 -20.11
N LEU A 221 -9.81 -22.88 -19.68
CA LEU A 221 -9.06 -23.87 -18.90
C LEU A 221 -9.56 -23.96 -17.45
N TRP A 222 -9.82 -22.81 -16.80
CA TRP A 222 -10.24 -22.80 -15.39
C TRP A 222 -11.75 -22.74 -15.20
N GLY A 223 -12.53 -22.45 -16.24
CA GLY A 223 -13.99 -22.44 -16.21
C GLY A 223 -14.60 -21.21 -15.52
N PHE A 224 -13.88 -20.07 -15.47
CA PHE A 224 -14.37 -18.87 -14.81
C PHE A 224 -15.61 -18.29 -15.51
N LYS A 225 -16.68 -18.05 -14.77
CA LYS A 225 -17.96 -17.54 -15.26
C LYS A 225 -18.31 -16.14 -14.73
N GLY A 226 -17.52 -15.62 -13.79
CA GLY A 226 -17.75 -14.34 -13.13
C GLY A 226 -17.30 -13.13 -13.94
N ILE A 227 -17.19 -11.99 -13.27
CA ILE A 227 -16.82 -10.69 -13.86
C ILE A 227 -15.28 -10.61 -14.01
N LEU A 228 -14.80 -10.36 -15.23
CA LEU A 228 -13.42 -9.95 -15.48
C LEU A 228 -13.39 -8.43 -15.66
N MET A 229 -12.76 -7.72 -14.72
CA MET A 229 -12.62 -6.25 -14.78
C MET A 229 -11.19 -5.81 -15.02
N SER A 230 -11.02 -4.60 -15.55
CA SER A 230 -9.73 -3.93 -15.58
C SER A 230 -9.35 -3.41 -14.20
N ASP A 231 -8.07 -3.23 -13.94
CA ASP A 231 -7.63 -2.28 -12.91
C ASP A 231 -7.96 -0.84 -13.37
N TRP A 232 -7.86 0.15 -12.46
CA TRP A 232 -8.23 1.53 -12.72
C TRP A 232 -7.32 2.14 -13.80
N THR A 233 -7.95 2.55 -14.92
CA THR A 233 -7.25 3.14 -16.09
C THR A 233 -6.29 2.21 -16.84
N SER A 234 -6.42 0.88 -16.71
CA SER A 234 -5.52 -0.10 -17.33
C SER A 234 -6.01 -0.68 -18.67
N VAL A 235 -6.97 -0.03 -19.32
CA VAL A 235 -7.38 -0.34 -20.70
C VAL A 235 -6.67 0.60 -21.67
N TYR A 236 -6.18 0.07 -22.80
CA TYR A 236 -5.36 0.84 -23.76
C TYR A 236 -5.94 0.80 -25.18
N SER A 237 -6.85 -0.13 -25.48
CA SER A 237 -7.55 -0.26 -26.76
C SER A 237 -8.96 -0.81 -26.56
N ALA A 238 -9.95 -0.16 -27.18
CA ALA A 238 -11.35 -0.61 -27.11
C ALA A 238 -11.56 -1.97 -27.76
N VAL A 239 -11.06 -2.15 -29.00
CA VAL A 239 -11.21 -3.37 -29.79
C VAL A 239 -10.37 -4.51 -29.19
N GLY A 240 -9.15 -4.21 -28.76
CA GLY A 240 -8.26 -5.19 -28.12
C GLY A 240 -8.89 -5.75 -26.85
N ALA A 241 -9.30 -4.89 -25.92
CA ALA A 241 -9.93 -5.29 -24.66
C ALA A 241 -11.27 -6.04 -24.88
N ALA A 242 -12.12 -5.52 -25.81
CA ALA A 242 -13.38 -6.17 -26.14
C ALA A 242 -13.18 -7.61 -26.63
N ASN A 243 -12.27 -7.82 -27.59
CA ASN A 243 -12.03 -9.12 -28.19
C ASN A 243 -11.17 -10.06 -27.34
N ALA A 244 -10.45 -9.51 -26.36
CA ALA A 244 -9.67 -10.33 -25.41
C ALA A 244 -10.46 -10.79 -24.18
N GLY A 245 -11.77 -10.53 -24.10
CA GLY A 245 -12.63 -11.10 -23.06
C GLY A 245 -12.77 -10.26 -21.80
N LEU A 246 -12.24 -9.02 -21.74
CA LEU A 246 -12.51 -8.09 -20.64
C LEU A 246 -13.99 -7.72 -20.59
N ASP A 247 -14.68 -7.91 -19.45
CA ASP A 247 -16.09 -7.58 -19.32
C ASP A 247 -16.36 -6.14 -18.93
N LEU A 248 -15.53 -5.56 -18.05
CA LEU A 248 -15.80 -4.28 -17.40
C LEU A 248 -14.54 -3.39 -17.37
N GLU A 249 -14.62 -2.22 -17.97
CA GLU A 249 -13.59 -1.19 -17.88
C GLU A 249 -13.84 -0.26 -16.68
N MET A 250 -12.86 -0.09 -15.78
CA MET A 250 -12.91 0.80 -14.63
C MET A 250 -11.85 1.91 -14.73
N PRO A 251 -12.04 3.10 -14.12
CA PRO A 251 -13.23 3.56 -13.37
C PRO A 251 -14.37 4.06 -14.24
N LYS A 252 -14.12 4.34 -15.51
CA LYS A 252 -15.07 4.85 -16.53
C LYS A 252 -14.68 4.30 -17.90
N GLY A 253 -15.61 4.25 -18.82
CA GLY A 253 -15.37 3.85 -20.20
C GLY A 253 -14.53 4.87 -20.98
N ARG A 254 -13.22 4.86 -20.75
CA ARG A 254 -12.27 5.67 -21.51
C ARG A 254 -12.08 5.12 -22.92
N PHE A 255 -12.06 3.81 -23.05
CA PHE A 255 -11.90 3.07 -24.30
C PHE A 255 -13.17 2.30 -24.67
N MET A 256 -13.73 1.49 -23.77
CA MET A 256 -14.92 0.68 -24.03
C MET A 256 -16.19 1.55 -23.87
N ASN A 257 -16.41 2.47 -24.80
CA ASN A 257 -17.50 3.44 -24.82
C ASN A 257 -18.20 3.46 -26.18
N LEU A 258 -19.28 4.22 -26.29
CA LEU A 258 -20.07 4.34 -27.52
C LEU A 258 -19.27 4.89 -28.69
N GLU A 259 -18.40 5.87 -28.45
CA GLU A 259 -17.60 6.52 -29.48
C GLU A 259 -16.67 5.52 -30.20
N ASN A 260 -16.06 4.62 -29.46
CA ASN A 260 -15.11 3.65 -29.98
C ASN A 260 -15.77 2.32 -30.42
N LEU A 261 -16.75 1.81 -29.66
CA LEU A 261 -17.32 0.48 -29.94
C LEU A 261 -18.39 0.49 -30.99
N LEU A 262 -19.22 1.55 -31.15
CA LEU A 262 -20.25 1.57 -32.22
C LEU A 262 -19.63 1.53 -33.62
N PRO A 263 -18.58 2.31 -33.96
CA PRO A 263 -17.89 2.16 -35.23
C PRO A 263 -17.28 0.77 -35.43
N ALA A 264 -16.67 0.22 -34.36
CA ALA A 264 -16.05 -1.12 -34.39
C ALA A 264 -17.10 -2.23 -34.68
N ILE A 265 -18.30 -2.13 -34.08
CA ILE A 265 -19.42 -3.06 -34.33
C ILE A 265 -19.93 -2.90 -35.76
N LYS A 266 -20.11 -1.67 -36.24
CA LYS A 266 -20.52 -1.40 -37.65
C LYS A 266 -19.52 -1.94 -38.66
N ALA A 267 -18.22 -1.86 -38.34
CA ALA A 267 -17.14 -2.40 -39.18
C ALA A 267 -16.96 -3.93 -39.04
N GLY A 268 -17.65 -4.58 -38.12
CA GLY A 268 -17.54 -6.03 -37.84
C GLY A 268 -16.25 -6.43 -37.14
N THR A 269 -15.44 -5.49 -36.62
CA THR A 269 -14.21 -5.79 -35.85
C THR A 269 -14.51 -6.20 -34.41
N VAL A 270 -15.67 -5.82 -33.87
CA VAL A 270 -16.27 -6.33 -32.63
C VAL A 270 -17.69 -6.77 -32.98
N THR A 271 -18.16 -7.90 -32.45
CA THR A 271 -19.53 -8.34 -32.66
C THR A 271 -20.46 -7.87 -31.55
N GLU A 272 -21.75 -7.70 -31.82
CA GLU A 272 -22.73 -7.42 -30.77
C GLU A 272 -22.79 -8.57 -29.76
N GLU A 273 -22.58 -9.81 -30.21
CA GLU A 273 -22.51 -10.98 -29.33
C GLU A 273 -21.34 -10.87 -28.33
N THR A 274 -20.21 -10.33 -28.76
CA THR A 274 -19.10 -10.03 -27.85
C THR A 274 -19.52 -9.08 -26.72
N ILE A 275 -20.34 -8.05 -27.03
CA ILE A 275 -20.87 -7.13 -26.02
C ILE A 275 -21.93 -7.82 -25.14
N ASN A 276 -22.81 -8.63 -25.74
CA ASN A 276 -23.83 -9.41 -25.02
C ASN A 276 -23.21 -10.29 -23.94
N LEU A 277 -22.14 -11.04 -24.28
CA LEU A 277 -21.44 -11.92 -23.35
C LEU A 277 -20.85 -11.17 -22.16
N LYS A 278 -20.29 -9.99 -22.35
CA LYS A 278 -19.75 -9.16 -21.26
C LYS A 278 -20.86 -8.77 -20.27
N VAL A 279 -21.94 -8.21 -20.79
CA VAL A 279 -23.09 -7.83 -19.96
C VAL A 279 -23.68 -9.06 -19.27
N GLN A 280 -23.73 -10.21 -19.96
CA GLN A 280 -24.19 -11.47 -19.37
C GLN A 280 -23.32 -11.90 -18.19
N HIS A 281 -21.99 -11.89 -18.33
CA HIS A 281 -21.06 -12.23 -17.21
C HIS A 281 -21.26 -11.34 -15.99
N ILE A 282 -21.44 -10.02 -16.21
CA ILE A 282 -21.73 -9.08 -15.13
C ILE A 282 -23.09 -9.45 -14.47
N LEU A 283 -24.16 -9.51 -15.25
CA LEU A 283 -25.51 -9.74 -14.73
C LEU A 283 -25.69 -11.12 -14.07
N GLN A 284 -25.16 -12.21 -14.67
CA GLN A 284 -25.30 -13.54 -14.07
C GLN A 284 -24.60 -13.64 -12.73
N THR A 285 -23.47 -12.92 -12.56
CA THR A 285 -22.77 -12.84 -11.27
C THR A 285 -23.62 -12.07 -10.25
N LEU A 286 -24.11 -10.89 -10.60
CA LEU A 286 -24.99 -10.10 -9.72
C LEU A 286 -26.25 -10.85 -9.31
N ILE A 287 -26.86 -11.59 -10.26
CA ILE A 287 -28.05 -12.43 -9.99
C ILE A 287 -27.72 -13.57 -9.03
N ALA A 288 -26.58 -14.26 -9.24
CA ALA A 288 -26.15 -15.35 -8.36
C ALA A 288 -25.96 -14.90 -6.89
N TYR A 289 -25.61 -13.62 -6.69
CA TYR A 289 -25.49 -13.01 -5.36
C TYR A 289 -26.79 -12.33 -4.88
N GLY A 290 -27.87 -12.41 -5.66
CA GLY A 290 -29.18 -11.84 -5.31
C GLY A 290 -29.22 -10.30 -5.32
N MET A 291 -28.26 -9.66 -5.96
CA MET A 291 -28.09 -8.19 -5.92
C MET A 291 -29.14 -7.42 -6.73
N LEU A 292 -29.89 -8.11 -7.60
CA LEU A 292 -31.03 -7.52 -8.31
C LEU A 292 -32.34 -7.63 -7.51
N ASP A 293 -32.37 -8.44 -6.45
CA ASP A 293 -33.61 -8.82 -5.75
C ASP A 293 -33.63 -8.34 -4.28
N LYS A 294 -32.46 -7.94 -3.74
CA LYS A 294 -32.31 -7.54 -2.34
C LYS A 294 -31.47 -6.29 -2.23
N GLU A 295 -31.81 -5.44 -1.27
CA GLU A 295 -30.94 -4.34 -0.88
C GLU A 295 -29.64 -4.88 -0.28
N GLN A 296 -28.52 -4.30 -0.69
CA GLN A 296 -27.22 -4.73 -0.22
C GLN A 296 -26.88 -4.20 1.17
N LYS A 297 -27.37 -2.98 1.51
CA LYS A 297 -27.07 -2.38 2.82
C LYS A 297 -27.86 -3.10 3.92
N ASP A 298 -27.12 -3.57 4.94
CA ASP A 298 -27.69 -4.10 6.17
C ASP A 298 -27.46 -3.10 7.32
N SER A 299 -28.51 -2.39 7.69
CA SER A 299 -28.47 -1.38 8.75
C SER A 299 -28.36 -1.98 10.16
N ASN A 300 -28.48 -3.29 10.34
CA ASN A 300 -28.27 -3.96 11.62
C ASN A 300 -26.78 -4.19 11.91
N ILE A 301 -25.91 -4.09 10.90
CA ILE A 301 -24.46 -4.19 11.07
C ILE A 301 -23.91 -2.79 11.37
N ALA A 302 -23.29 -2.65 12.54
CA ALA A 302 -22.63 -1.39 12.92
C ALA A 302 -21.45 -1.10 11.98
N GLU A 303 -21.26 0.16 11.58
CA GLU A 303 -20.10 0.56 10.76
C GLU A 303 -18.77 0.36 11.50
N ASP A 304 -18.71 0.65 12.82
CA ASP A 304 -17.63 0.24 13.72
C ASP A 304 -17.99 -1.13 14.32
N ASN A 305 -17.75 -2.18 13.53
CA ASN A 305 -18.19 -3.54 13.82
C ASN A 305 -17.30 -4.20 14.88
N PRO A 306 -17.84 -4.59 16.07
CA PRO A 306 -17.06 -5.27 17.09
C PRO A 306 -16.44 -6.60 16.65
N PHE A 307 -17.12 -7.35 15.77
CA PHE A 307 -16.58 -8.58 15.21
C PHE A 307 -15.32 -8.31 14.37
N SER A 308 -15.35 -7.26 13.53
CA SER A 308 -14.24 -6.84 12.69
C SER A 308 -13.06 -6.37 13.53
N ARG A 309 -13.32 -5.57 14.57
CA ARG A 309 -12.28 -5.12 15.51
C ARG A 309 -11.61 -6.29 16.23
N GLN A 310 -12.39 -7.22 16.75
CA GLN A 310 -11.87 -8.41 17.44
C GLN A 310 -11.03 -9.28 16.48
N THR A 311 -11.50 -9.48 15.25
CA THR A 311 -10.77 -10.23 14.21
C THR A 311 -9.45 -9.55 13.86
N ALA A 312 -9.42 -8.22 13.76
CA ALA A 312 -8.20 -7.46 13.52
C ALA A 312 -7.17 -7.65 14.65
N LEU A 313 -7.63 -7.68 15.91
CA LEU A 313 -6.78 -7.96 17.06
C LEU A 313 -6.23 -9.39 17.05
N GLU A 314 -7.07 -10.38 16.75
CA GLU A 314 -6.64 -11.80 16.67
C GLU A 314 -5.58 -12.01 15.59
N LEU A 315 -5.78 -11.42 14.40
CA LEU A 315 -4.80 -11.45 13.31
C LEU A 315 -3.46 -10.83 13.74
N ALA A 316 -3.49 -9.66 14.38
CA ALA A 316 -2.27 -9.00 14.85
C ALA A 316 -1.52 -9.85 15.89
N ARG A 317 -2.25 -10.50 16.81
CA ARG A 317 -1.68 -11.39 17.83
C ARG A 317 -0.97 -12.60 17.22
N GLU A 318 -1.59 -13.23 16.22
CA GLU A 318 -1.08 -14.46 15.61
C GLU A 318 -0.04 -14.21 14.51
N GLY A 319 -0.05 -13.03 13.86
CA GLY A 319 0.78 -12.76 12.69
C GLY A 319 2.12 -12.07 12.97
N VAL A 320 2.33 -11.52 14.19
CA VAL A 320 3.63 -10.94 14.57
C VAL A 320 4.68 -12.05 14.74
N VAL A 321 5.85 -11.87 14.07
CA VAL A 321 6.93 -12.86 14.04
C VAL A 321 8.06 -12.44 14.96
N LEU A 322 8.51 -13.34 15.84
CA LEU A 322 9.72 -13.15 16.65
C LEU A 322 10.95 -13.60 15.85
N LEU A 323 11.76 -12.65 15.37
CA LEU A 323 12.95 -12.93 14.59
C LEU A 323 14.21 -13.17 15.46
N LYS A 324 14.34 -12.45 16.57
CA LYS A 324 15.49 -12.54 17.47
C LYS A 324 15.04 -12.37 18.92
N ASN A 325 15.62 -13.17 19.84
CA ASN A 325 15.44 -13.01 21.30
C ASN A 325 16.69 -13.49 22.04
N GLU A 326 17.76 -12.74 21.96
CA GLU A 326 19.05 -13.05 22.56
C GLU A 326 18.98 -12.92 24.08
N GLY A 327 19.52 -13.92 24.77
CA GLY A 327 19.52 -13.96 26.22
C GLY A 327 18.14 -14.03 26.88
N ASN A 328 17.12 -14.43 26.14
CA ASN A 328 15.72 -14.45 26.62
C ASN A 328 15.27 -13.08 27.16
N LEU A 329 15.60 -11.99 26.44
CA LEU A 329 15.22 -10.64 26.82
C LEU A 329 13.70 -10.48 26.89
N LEU A 330 12.97 -11.10 25.97
CA LEU A 330 11.52 -11.19 26.01
C LEU A 330 11.07 -12.42 26.80
N PRO A 331 10.01 -12.30 27.60
CA PRO A 331 9.16 -11.13 27.84
C PRO A 331 9.83 -10.07 28.72
N LEU A 332 9.51 -8.79 28.45
CA LEU A 332 10.10 -7.63 29.13
C LEU A 332 9.76 -7.57 30.63
N LYS A 333 10.77 -7.61 31.45
CA LYS A 333 10.68 -7.38 32.90
C LYS A 333 11.17 -5.98 33.25
N GLY A 334 10.74 -5.43 34.39
CA GLY A 334 11.20 -4.14 34.87
C GLY A 334 10.66 -2.94 34.08
N LYS A 335 11.37 -1.82 34.22
CA LYS A 335 10.99 -0.54 33.60
C LYS A 335 11.42 -0.50 32.14
N THR A 336 10.57 -0.01 31.28
CA THR A 336 10.78 -0.01 29.83
C THR A 336 10.61 1.39 29.25
N ALA A 337 11.54 1.83 28.42
CA ALA A 337 11.33 2.97 27.54
C ALA A 337 10.72 2.52 26.22
N VAL A 338 9.78 3.31 25.66
CA VAL A 338 9.29 3.15 24.29
C VAL A 338 9.60 4.40 23.49
N MET A 339 10.09 4.22 22.26
CA MET A 339 10.58 5.31 21.42
C MET A 339 10.58 4.92 19.93
N GLY A 340 10.90 5.86 19.08
CA GLY A 340 11.02 5.69 17.62
C GLY A 340 9.81 6.19 16.84
N PRO A 341 9.98 6.37 15.50
CA PRO A 341 8.99 7.03 14.66
C PRO A 341 7.62 6.34 14.64
N ASN A 342 7.59 5.01 14.81
CA ASN A 342 6.36 4.22 14.80
C ASN A 342 5.77 3.95 16.19
N ALA A 343 6.33 4.55 17.27
CA ALA A 343 5.90 4.25 18.64
C ALA A 343 4.47 4.75 18.96
N ASN A 344 4.12 5.95 18.47
CA ASN A 344 2.84 6.64 18.74
C ASN A 344 1.79 6.50 17.66
N LEU A 345 2.09 5.83 16.55
CA LEU A 345 1.18 5.66 15.42
C LEU A 345 1.03 4.19 15.05
N ILE A 346 0.06 3.89 14.20
CA ILE A 346 -0.06 2.60 13.53
C ILE A 346 0.39 2.78 12.08
N PRO A 347 1.55 2.25 11.71
CA PRO A 347 2.01 2.32 10.34
C PRO A 347 1.19 1.40 9.43
N THR A 348 1.03 1.83 8.19
CA THR A 348 0.35 1.10 7.12
C THR A 348 1.02 1.41 5.79
N GLY A 349 0.85 0.55 4.80
CA GLY A 349 1.21 0.87 3.42
C GLY A 349 0.26 1.90 2.80
N GLY A 350 0.72 2.57 1.75
CA GLY A 350 -0.03 3.59 1.01
C GLY A 350 -0.79 3.03 -0.20
N GLY A 351 -1.62 3.87 -0.83
CA GLY A 351 -2.37 3.50 -2.03
C GLY A 351 -3.78 2.98 -1.75
N SER A 352 -4.31 2.13 -2.64
CA SER A 352 -5.67 1.58 -2.54
C SER A 352 -5.89 0.71 -1.31
N GLY A 353 -4.84 0.15 -0.71
CA GLY A 353 -4.90 -0.58 0.56
C GLY A 353 -5.06 0.29 1.81
N PHE A 354 -4.89 1.62 1.71
CA PHE A 354 -5.00 2.51 2.86
C PHE A 354 -6.44 2.72 3.31
N VAL A 355 -6.67 2.61 4.62
CA VAL A 355 -7.98 2.82 5.26
C VAL A 355 -7.84 3.75 6.46
N THR A 356 -8.76 4.68 6.64
CA THR A 356 -8.86 5.52 7.86
C THR A 356 -9.64 4.76 8.93
N PRO A 357 -9.01 4.35 10.04
CA PRO A 357 -9.69 3.58 11.09
C PRO A 357 -10.59 4.47 11.98
N PHE A 358 -11.53 3.84 12.70
CA PHE A 358 -12.33 4.51 13.73
C PHE A 358 -11.49 4.92 14.93
N SER A 359 -10.58 4.04 15.34
CA SER A 359 -9.64 4.23 16.44
C SER A 359 -8.38 3.40 16.19
N THR A 360 -7.28 3.75 16.83
CA THR A 360 -6.02 3.00 16.77
C THR A 360 -5.46 2.81 18.16
N VAL A 361 -4.74 1.71 18.36
CA VAL A 361 -3.92 1.48 19.56
C VAL A 361 -2.47 1.39 19.12
N SER A 362 -1.66 2.41 19.41
CA SER A 362 -0.22 2.40 19.15
C SER A 362 0.54 1.51 20.13
N VAL A 363 1.80 1.17 19.81
CA VAL A 363 2.66 0.38 20.71
C VAL A 363 2.84 1.09 22.05
N ALA A 364 3.04 2.41 22.03
CA ALA A 364 3.15 3.23 23.24
C ALA A 364 1.87 3.18 24.09
N GLN A 365 0.70 3.24 23.47
CA GLN A 365 -0.58 3.12 24.17
C GLN A 365 -0.77 1.71 24.76
N GLY A 366 -0.56 0.66 23.97
CA GLY A 366 -0.67 -0.73 24.45
C GLY A 366 0.28 -1.03 25.63
N LEU A 367 1.53 -0.57 25.55
CA LEU A 367 2.47 -0.71 26.67
C LEU A 367 2.07 0.13 27.87
N LYS A 368 1.50 1.32 27.68
CA LYS A 368 1.01 2.18 28.78
C LYS A 368 -0.06 1.48 29.62
N GLU A 369 -0.99 0.79 28.96
CA GLU A 369 -2.05 0.02 29.65
C GLU A 369 -1.48 -1.16 30.45
N LEU A 370 -0.48 -1.87 29.92
CA LEU A 370 0.07 -3.09 30.54
C LEU A 370 1.17 -2.79 31.57
N LYS A 371 2.07 -1.84 31.31
CA LYS A 371 3.23 -1.56 32.18
C LYS A 371 3.00 -0.40 33.17
N LYS A 372 1.99 0.46 32.92
CA LYS A 372 1.59 1.57 33.80
C LYS A 372 2.82 2.41 34.22
N LYS A 373 3.11 2.50 35.54
CA LYS A 373 4.25 3.24 36.10
C LYS A 373 5.64 2.73 35.68
N ASN A 374 5.71 1.54 35.11
CA ASN A 374 6.96 0.94 34.62
C ASN A 374 7.21 1.26 33.13
N LEU A 375 6.51 2.23 32.54
CA LEU A 375 6.75 2.73 31.20
C LEU A 375 7.30 4.16 31.27
N LEU A 376 8.33 4.43 30.45
CA LEU A 376 8.85 5.73 30.14
C LEU A 376 8.63 6.02 28.64
N LEU A 377 8.00 7.12 28.33
CA LEU A 377 7.83 7.59 26.94
C LEU A 377 9.04 8.44 26.58
N LEU A 378 9.78 8.03 25.57
CA LEU A 378 10.88 8.76 24.94
C LEU A 378 10.61 8.90 23.44
N THR A 379 9.37 9.24 23.11
CA THR A 379 8.88 9.41 21.74
C THR A 379 9.47 10.68 21.11
N ASP A 380 9.37 10.81 19.80
CA ASP A 380 10.02 11.89 19.05
C ASP A 380 9.66 13.29 19.61
N ASP A 381 8.40 13.49 19.97
CA ASP A 381 7.91 14.71 20.63
C ASP A 381 8.53 14.99 22.01
N VAL A 382 9.17 13.98 22.62
CA VAL A 382 9.85 14.11 23.91
C VAL A 382 11.35 14.37 23.73
N ILE A 383 12.00 13.70 22.79
CA ILE A 383 13.47 13.74 22.64
C ILE A 383 13.97 14.68 21.56
N TYR A 384 13.11 15.10 20.65
CA TYR A 384 13.44 16.09 19.62
C TYR A 384 12.82 17.45 19.97
N GLU A 385 13.53 18.50 19.66
CA GLU A 385 13.12 19.89 19.85
C GLU A 385 12.96 20.54 18.47
N ASP A 386 11.82 21.20 18.23
CA ASP A 386 11.59 21.96 17.00
C ASP A 386 12.51 23.19 17.00
N ILE A 387 13.33 23.30 15.96
CA ILE A 387 14.29 24.37 15.78
C ILE A 387 13.98 25.30 14.60
N VAL A 388 12.83 25.16 13.95
CA VAL A 388 12.45 26.01 12.81
C VAL A 388 12.49 27.50 13.19
N HIS A 389 12.13 27.82 14.42
CA HIS A 389 12.20 29.19 14.96
C HIS A 389 13.62 29.72 15.22
N GLU A 390 14.67 28.91 15.08
CA GLU A 390 16.08 29.27 15.22
C GLU A 390 16.75 29.57 13.88
N PHE A 391 16.02 29.50 12.77
CA PHE A 391 16.48 29.85 11.45
C PHE A 391 16.48 31.38 11.26
N TYR A 392 17.41 31.88 10.46
CA TYR A 392 17.57 33.28 10.12
C TYR A 392 17.68 33.48 8.62
N THR A 393 17.19 34.61 8.12
CA THR A 393 17.18 34.91 6.67
C THR A 393 18.55 34.99 6.04
N ASP A 394 19.58 35.32 6.86
CA ASP A 394 20.96 35.44 6.44
C ASP A 394 21.95 35.12 7.57
N ALA A 395 23.25 35.11 7.22
CA ALA A 395 24.36 34.84 8.12
C ALA A 395 24.54 35.89 9.24
N ASN A 396 24.05 37.12 9.06
CA ASN A 396 24.13 38.16 10.05
C ASN A 396 23.15 37.95 11.22
N ARG A 397 22.20 37.05 11.05
CA ARG A 397 21.23 36.61 12.09
C ARG A 397 20.42 37.75 12.69
N GLN A 398 20.12 38.77 11.88
CA GLN A 398 19.33 39.91 12.31
C GLN A 398 17.82 39.65 12.23
N MET A 399 17.37 38.85 11.27
CA MET A 399 15.96 38.56 11.01
C MET A 399 15.71 37.06 11.04
N LYS A 400 14.85 36.60 11.98
CA LYS A 400 14.43 35.21 12.06
C LYS A 400 13.51 34.82 10.91
N GLY A 401 13.60 33.56 10.51
CA GLY A 401 12.77 32.96 9.48
C GLY A 401 13.49 32.66 8.17
N PHE A 402 12.73 32.56 7.12
CA PHE A 402 13.17 32.19 5.77
C PHE A 402 12.95 33.38 4.82
N LYS A 403 13.91 33.65 3.96
CA LYS A 403 13.71 34.54 2.82
C LYS A 403 13.00 33.74 1.74
N ALA A 404 11.74 34.07 1.40
CA ALA A 404 10.92 33.45 0.39
C ALA A 404 10.92 34.27 -0.91
N GLU A 405 11.17 33.61 -2.04
CA GLU A 405 11.20 34.17 -3.39
C GLU A 405 10.14 33.43 -4.23
N TYR A 406 9.11 34.16 -4.69
CA TYR A 406 7.97 33.61 -5.42
C TYR A 406 8.06 33.90 -6.92
N PHE A 407 7.85 32.89 -7.76
CA PHE A 407 7.96 32.95 -9.23
C PHE A 407 6.66 32.51 -9.90
N LYS A 408 6.22 33.24 -10.95
CA LYS A 408 5.07 32.86 -11.79
C LYS A 408 5.44 31.82 -12.87
N ASN A 409 6.36 30.94 -12.57
CA ASN A 409 6.77 29.83 -13.43
C ASN A 409 7.24 28.64 -12.57
N LYS A 410 7.30 27.43 -13.14
CA LYS A 410 7.68 26.19 -12.44
C LYS A 410 9.18 25.98 -12.29
N THR A 411 10.01 26.83 -12.86
CA THR A 411 11.44 26.58 -13.06
C THR A 411 12.34 27.45 -12.18
N LEU A 412 11.75 28.27 -11.29
CA LEU A 412 12.48 29.25 -10.45
C LEU A 412 13.35 30.20 -11.26
N SER A 413 12.96 30.47 -12.53
CA SER A 413 13.75 31.25 -13.47
C SER A 413 13.33 32.73 -13.50
N GLY A 414 14.30 33.60 -13.84
CA GLY A 414 14.07 35.05 -13.90
C GLY A 414 14.15 35.70 -12.52
N GLN A 415 13.58 36.91 -12.42
CA GLN A 415 13.47 37.61 -11.15
C GLN A 415 12.21 37.14 -10.42
N PRO A 416 12.26 36.97 -9.09
CA PRO A 416 11.07 36.69 -8.32
C PRO A 416 10.09 37.87 -8.37
N GLU A 417 8.81 37.57 -8.48
CA GLU A 417 7.75 38.59 -8.45
C GLU A 417 7.54 39.17 -7.04
N VAL A 418 7.72 38.33 -6.03
CA VAL A 418 7.59 38.73 -4.62
C VAL A 418 8.75 38.15 -3.82
N ILE A 419 9.33 38.97 -2.97
CA ILE A 419 10.33 38.58 -1.95
C ILE A 419 9.79 39.00 -0.61
N ARG A 420 9.72 38.05 0.35
CA ARG A 420 9.29 38.36 1.72
C ARG A 420 9.97 37.44 2.73
N THR A 421 9.85 37.76 4.01
CA THR A 421 10.31 36.92 5.12
C THR A 421 9.13 36.12 5.67
N GLU A 422 9.33 34.83 5.89
CA GLU A 422 8.35 33.92 6.43
C GLU A 422 8.92 33.17 7.63
N SER A 423 8.09 32.94 8.66
CA SER A 423 8.52 32.31 9.90
C SER A 423 8.73 30.80 9.78
N SER A 424 8.08 30.17 8.78
CA SER A 424 8.13 28.73 8.52
C SER A 424 7.89 28.45 7.05
N VAL A 425 8.11 27.21 6.64
CA VAL A 425 7.74 26.69 5.33
C VAL A 425 6.70 25.59 5.56
N ASP A 426 5.45 26.00 5.78
CA ASP A 426 4.31 25.09 6.03
C ASP A 426 3.06 25.69 5.39
N TYR A 427 2.82 25.31 4.14
CA TYR A 427 1.75 25.85 3.31
C TYR A 427 0.91 24.74 2.71
N ASP A 428 -0.39 24.95 2.76
CA ASP A 428 -1.41 24.17 2.07
C ASP A 428 -2.33 25.16 1.35
N TRP A 429 -2.03 25.42 0.10
CA TRP A 429 -2.82 26.33 -0.73
C TRP A 429 -4.02 25.62 -1.37
N GLY A 430 -4.06 24.28 -1.30
CA GLY A 430 -5.08 23.46 -1.95
C GLY A 430 -5.11 23.75 -3.46
N TYR A 431 -6.28 24.07 -3.97
CA TYR A 431 -6.48 24.49 -5.38
C TYR A 431 -6.38 26.01 -5.59
N GLY A 432 -5.84 26.75 -4.63
CA GLY A 432 -5.75 28.20 -4.63
C GLY A 432 -4.38 28.72 -5.03
N ALA A 433 -4.30 30.03 -5.31
CA ALA A 433 -3.03 30.69 -5.59
C ALA A 433 -2.22 30.94 -4.30
N PRO A 434 -0.88 30.91 -4.36
CA PRO A 434 -0.03 31.14 -3.19
C PRO A 434 -0.12 32.58 -2.65
N LEU A 435 -0.42 33.54 -3.54
CA LEU A 435 -0.56 34.97 -3.24
C LEU A 435 -1.57 35.60 -4.19
N ASP A 436 -2.11 36.77 -3.79
CA ASP A 436 -2.96 37.57 -4.65
C ASP A 436 -2.24 37.93 -5.97
N GLY A 437 -2.89 37.71 -7.08
CA GLY A 437 -2.34 37.97 -8.41
C GLY A 437 -1.34 36.91 -8.93
N PHE A 438 -1.19 35.80 -8.22
CA PHE A 438 -0.49 34.62 -8.73
C PHE A 438 -1.44 33.65 -9.44
N PRO A 439 -0.93 32.80 -10.34
CA PRO A 439 -1.72 31.70 -10.88
C PRO A 439 -2.02 30.66 -9.80
N THR A 440 -3.11 29.91 -9.94
CA THR A 440 -3.45 28.79 -9.06
C THR A 440 -2.53 27.60 -9.27
N ASP A 441 -2.01 27.45 -10.48
CA ASP A 441 -1.12 26.37 -10.89
C ASP A 441 0.08 26.95 -11.65
N GLY A 442 1.18 26.20 -11.73
CA GLY A 442 2.33 26.57 -12.55
C GLY A 442 3.25 27.62 -11.94
N PHE A 443 3.31 27.71 -10.62
CA PHE A 443 4.21 28.62 -9.89
C PHE A 443 5.34 27.87 -9.18
N SER A 444 6.31 28.60 -8.63
CA SER A 444 7.36 28.02 -7.79
C SER A 444 7.81 28.98 -6.70
N VAL A 445 8.37 28.43 -5.65
CA VAL A 445 8.90 29.21 -4.52
C VAL A 445 10.25 28.67 -4.08
N ARG A 446 11.16 29.59 -3.74
CA ARG A 446 12.46 29.27 -3.12
C ARG A 446 12.54 29.93 -1.75
N TRP A 447 12.83 29.14 -0.73
CA TRP A 447 13.15 29.63 0.61
C TRP A 447 14.64 29.44 0.88
N THR A 448 15.26 30.45 1.47
CA THR A 448 16.65 30.37 1.95
C THR A 448 16.72 30.81 3.39
N ALA A 449 17.56 30.13 4.19
CA ALA A 449 17.80 30.44 5.57
C ALA A 449 19.15 29.93 6.04
N CYS A 450 19.66 30.50 7.14
CA CYS A 450 20.86 30.06 7.83
C CYS A 450 20.51 29.50 9.22
N TYR A 451 21.18 28.43 9.61
CA TYR A 451 21.12 27.85 10.95
C TYR A 451 22.55 27.65 11.50
N MET A 452 22.73 27.92 12.79
CA MET A 452 24.01 27.71 13.49
C MET A 452 23.75 27.01 14.82
N PRO A 453 24.00 25.67 14.90
CA PRO A 453 23.83 24.92 16.13
C PRO A 453 24.80 25.42 17.22
N GLN A 454 24.38 25.36 18.48
CA GLN A 454 25.24 25.74 19.62
C GLN A 454 26.26 24.64 19.94
N THR A 455 25.94 23.39 19.69
CA THR A 455 26.74 22.19 19.97
C THR A 455 26.73 21.24 18.79
N ASP A 456 27.71 20.35 18.75
CA ASP A 456 27.65 19.18 17.84
C ASP A 456 26.40 18.39 18.09
N GLY A 457 25.77 17.90 17.03
CA GLY A 457 24.53 17.14 17.15
C GLY A 457 24.03 16.58 15.84
N GLN A 458 22.75 16.24 15.85
CA GLN A 458 22.07 15.67 14.70
C GLN A 458 20.72 16.34 14.53
N LEU A 459 20.44 16.84 13.34
CA LEU A 459 19.14 17.34 12.96
C LEU A 459 18.35 16.25 12.27
N LYS A 460 17.07 16.14 12.59
CA LYS A 460 16.06 15.40 11.83
C LYS A 460 15.31 16.42 10.98
N LEU A 461 15.42 16.30 9.66
CA LEU A 461 14.80 17.19 8.69
C LEU A 461 13.66 16.45 8.00
N HIS A 462 12.51 17.07 7.95
CA HIS A 462 11.34 16.57 7.20
C HIS A 462 10.98 17.58 6.12
N ILE A 463 10.84 17.12 4.88
CA ILE A 463 10.35 17.93 3.77
C ILE A 463 9.35 17.11 2.96
N GLY A 464 8.25 17.73 2.55
CA GLY A 464 7.24 17.09 1.70
C GLY A 464 6.47 18.11 0.91
N GLY A 465 6.01 17.73 -0.27
CA GLY A 465 5.24 18.58 -1.17
C GLY A 465 4.34 17.82 -2.13
N ASP A 466 3.46 18.57 -2.74
CA ASP A 466 2.60 18.27 -3.87
C ASP A 466 2.63 19.52 -4.77
N ASP A 467 3.30 19.61 -5.89
CA ASP A 467 4.12 18.62 -6.61
C ASP A 467 5.59 18.55 -6.13
N GLY A 468 6.51 19.08 -6.93
CA GLY A 468 7.95 18.89 -6.77
C GLY A 468 8.60 19.72 -5.68
N TYR A 469 9.45 19.07 -4.88
CA TYR A 469 10.22 19.73 -3.81
C TYR A 469 11.64 19.18 -3.72
N ARG A 470 12.58 20.01 -3.23
CA ARG A 470 13.96 19.59 -2.95
C ARG A 470 14.61 20.46 -1.88
N LEU A 471 15.50 19.84 -1.13
CA LEU A 471 16.25 20.45 -0.03
C LEU A 471 17.74 20.43 -0.31
N PHE A 472 18.37 21.57 -0.15
CA PHE A 472 19.83 21.72 -0.20
C PHE A 472 20.35 22.27 1.12
N VAL A 473 21.53 21.81 1.53
CA VAL A 473 22.30 22.37 2.64
C VAL A 473 23.71 22.64 2.16
N ASN A 474 24.18 23.86 2.33
CA ASN A 474 25.48 24.35 1.82
C ASN A 474 25.66 24.02 0.32
N ASP A 475 24.61 24.28 -0.48
CA ASP A 475 24.47 24.02 -1.91
C ASP A 475 24.53 22.54 -2.34
N LYS A 476 24.68 21.63 -1.40
CA LYS A 476 24.60 20.19 -1.66
C LYS A 476 23.14 19.73 -1.61
N HIS A 477 22.67 19.03 -2.64
CA HIS A 477 21.37 18.37 -2.63
C HIS A 477 21.34 17.30 -1.54
N ILE A 478 20.38 17.39 -0.62
CA ILE A 478 20.22 16.47 0.51
C ILE A 478 19.13 15.44 0.22
N THR A 479 17.95 15.92 -0.17
CA THR A 479 16.81 15.07 -0.47
C THR A 479 15.75 15.84 -1.27
N GLY A 480 14.78 15.12 -1.82
CA GLY A 480 13.65 15.71 -2.53
C GLY A 480 13.05 14.76 -3.54
N ASP A 481 11.99 15.21 -4.17
CA ASP A 481 11.35 14.62 -5.32
C ASP A 481 10.95 15.75 -6.28
N TRP A 482 11.68 15.87 -7.41
CA TRP A 482 11.50 16.97 -8.35
C TRP A 482 10.73 16.50 -9.57
N GLY A 483 9.50 15.99 -9.32
CA GLY A 483 8.59 15.49 -10.34
C GLY A 483 7.16 15.97 -10.09
N ASN A 484 6.25 15.60 -11.00
CA ASN A 484 4.82 15.78 -10.79
C ASN A 484 4.30 14.57 -10.00
N HIS A 485 3.76 14.78 -8.82
CA HIS A 485 3.22 13.73 -7.98
C HIS A 485 2.29 14.32 -6.92
N SER A 486 1.38 13.50 -6.40
CA SER A 486 0.61 13.83 -5.20
C SER A 486 1.53 13.98 -3.99
N TYR A 487 1.03 14.54 -2.90
CA TYR A 487 1.82 14.77 -1.70
C TYR A 487 2.70 13.56 -1.34
N SER A 488 4.00 13.80 -1.29
CA SER A 488 5.00 12.87 -0.79
C SER A 488 5.93 13.58 0.19
N SER A 489 6.61 12.83 1.05
CA SER A 489 7.57 13.42 1.98
C SER A 489 8.81 12.56 2.16
N ARG A 490 9.88 13.21 2.62
CA ARG A 490 11.16 12.58 2.94
C ARG A 490 11.63 13.04 4.31
N GLU A 491 12.21 12.11 5.06
CA GLU A 491 12.95 12.40 6.29
C GLU A 491 14.43 12.11 6.08
N VAL A 492 15.28 12.97 6.62
CA VAL A 492 16.74 12.82 6.54
C VAL A 492 17.39 13.34 7.82
N GLU A 493 18.45 12.67 8.27
CA GLU A 493 19.30 13.18 9.34
C GLU A 493 20.54 13.89 8.78
N LEU A 494 20.86 15.04 9.39
CA LEU A 494 21.99 15.86 9.06
C LEU A 494 22.88 16.03 10.30
N PRO A 495 24.11 15.48 10.30
CA PRO A 495 25.07 15.79 11.35
C PRO A 495 25.52 17.25 11.27
N VAL A 496 25.60 17.92 12.42
CA VAL A 496 25.97 19.31 12.52
C VAL A 496 27.03 19.52 13.59
N GLU A 497 27.92 20.50 13.34
CA GLU A 497 29.00 20.89 14.23
C GLU A 497 28.62 22.21 14.92
N GLY A 498 28.84 22.31 16.23
CA GLY A 498 28.55 23.50 17.02
C GLY A 498 29.33 24.69 16.53
N GLY A 499 28.68 25.86 16.42
CA GLY A 499 29.25 27.10 15.95
C GLY A 499 29.49 27.21 14.44
N LYS A 500 29.17 26.15 13.67
CA LYS A 500 29.30 26.15 12.21
C LYS A 500 27.99 26.60 11.56
N GLU A 501 28.05 27.44 10.55
CA GLU A 501 26.91 27.87 9.78
C GLU A 501 26.49 26.84 8.75
N TYR A 502 25.20 26.60 8.67
CA TYR A 502 24.54 25.78 7.66
C TYR A 502 23.52 26.61 6.87
N ARG A 503 23.70 26.69 5.56
CA ARG A 503 22.81 27.41 4.66
C ARG A 503 21.79 26.42 4.03
N PHE A 504 20.53 26.64 4.32
CA PHE A 504 19.42 25.87 3.81
C PHE A 504 18.80 26.55 2.61
N ARG A 505 18.45 25.77 1.59
CA ARG A 505 17.67 26.20 0.46
C ARG A 505 16.61 25.14 0.18
N ILE A 506 15.35 25.56 0.23
CA ILE A 506 14.17 24.74 -0.05
C ILE A 506 13.58 25.27 -1.36
N GLU A 507 13.30 24.38 -2.29
CA GLU A 507 12.70 24.72 -3.57
C GLU A 507 11.46 23.86 -3.79
N PHE A 508 10.41 24.51 -4.32
CA PHE A 508 9.11 23.92 -4.56
C PHE A 508 8.57 24.41 -5.89
N PHE A 509 7.86 23.54 -6.63
CA PHE A 509 6.99 23.96 -7.71
C PHE A 509 5.66 23.24 -7.63
N ASP A 510 4.62 23.94 -7.99
CA ASP A 510 3.30 23.41 -8.27
C ASP A 510 3.10 23.31 -9.78
N ASN A 511 2.50 22.20 -10.24
CA ASN A 511 2.20 21.99 -11.66
C ASN A 511 0.71 22.11 -11.95
N ILE A 512 -0.11 21.38 -11.22
CA ILE A 512 -1.58 21.34 -11.40
C ILE A 512 -2.23 20.71 -10.15
N SER A 513 -3.42 21.18 -9.80
CA SER A 513 -4.30 20.62 -8.78
C SER A 513 -4.02 21.15 -7.38
N SER A 514 -3.49 20.35 -6.46
CA SER A 514 -3.26 20.76 -5.07
C SER A 514 -1.82 21.18 -4.87
N ALA A 515 -1.60 22.30 -4.21
CA ALA A 515 -0.27 22.84 -3.91
C ALA A 515 0.01 22.79 -2.41
N ILE A 516 0.95 21.94 -2.00
CA ILE A 516 1.33 21.76 -0.60
C ILE A 516 2.85 21.72 -0.48
N ILE A 517 3.40 22.41 0.52
CA ILE A 517 4.83 22.32 0.90
C ILE A 517 4.97 22.39 2.41
N ARG A 518 5.74 21.47 3.00
CA ARG A 518 6.04 21.44 4.43
C ARG A 518 7.51 21.18 4.64
N PHE A 519 8.14 21.96 5.53
CA PHE A 519 9.49 21.73 6.01
C PHE A 519 9.56 21.89 7.50
N ASN A 520 10.13 20.89 8.18
CA ASN A 520 10.36 20.90 9.62
C ASN A 520 11.80 20.48 9.90
N ALA A 521 12.37 21.05 10.95
CA ALA A 521 13.71 20.74 11.42
C ALA A 521 13.69 20.56 12.94
N TYR A 522 14.26 19.44 13.40
CA TYR A 522 14.29 19.08 14.80
C TYR A 522 15.73 18.76 15.23
N SER A 523 16.09 19.16 16.44
CA SER A 523 17.36 18.81 17.08
C SER A 523 17.15 17.72 18.13
N LEU A 524 17.98 16.68 18.11
CA LEU A 524 17.94 15.63 19.14
C LEU A 524 18.50 16.16 20.46
N ASN A 525 17.69 16.15 21.52
CA ASN A 525 18.16 16.42 22.88
C ASN A 525 18.85 15.15 23.46
N GLU A 526 20.13 15.00 23.16
CA GLU A 526 20.91 13.83 23.57
C GLU A 526 21.03 13.68 25.09
N ALA A 527 21.10 14.79 25.83
CA ALA A 527 21.17 14.76 27.30
C ALA A 527 19.87 14.16 27.90
N LYS A 528 18.73 14.59 27.38
CA LYS A 528 17.41 14.06 27.79
C LYS A 528 17.26 12.59 27.43
N LEU A 529 17.73 12.20 26.24
CA LEU A 529 17.76 10.79 25.81
C LEU A 529 18.61 9.93 26.77
N ARG A 530 19.87 10.30 27.03
CA ARG A 530 20.78 9.59 27.94
C ARG A 530 20.19 9.47 29.36
N GLN A 531 19.67 10.59 29.89
CA GLN A 531 19.02 10.59 31.20
C GLN A 531 17.81 9.67 31.28
N GLY A 532 17.02 9.60 30.19
CA GLY A 532 15.87 8.72 30.10
C GLY A 532 16.28 7.24 30.06
N LEU A 533 17.24 6.91 29.20
CA LEU A 533 17.74 5.53 29.02
C LEU A 533 18.39 5.00 30.31
N ALA A 534 19.08 5.83 31.09
CA ALA A 534 19.67 5.41 32.38
C ALA A 534 18.65 5.04 33.45
N LYS A 535 17.36 5.30 33.26
CA LYS A 535 16.28 5.05 34.24
C LYS A 535 15.46 3.79 33.95
N VAL A 536 15.82 3.03 32.92
CA VAL A 536 15.03 1.89 32.46
C VAL A 536 15.88 0.61 32.36
N ASP A 537 15.23 -0.54 32.37
CA ASP A 537 15.86 -1.85 32.21
C ASP A 537 15.86 -2.30 30.74
N ASN A 538 14.94 -1.79 29.92
CA ASN A 538 14.76 -2.16 28.52
C ASN A 538 14.35 -0.95 27.67
N VAL A 539 14.67 -1.03 26.38
CA VAL A 539 14.27 -0.05 25.38
C VAL A 539 13.52 -0.76 24.25
N VAL A 540 12.32 -0.30 23.92
CA VAL A 540 11.55 -0.72 22.74
C VAL A 540 11.63 0.40 21.71
N PHE A 541 12.28 0.12 20.58
CA PHE A 541 12.41 1.04 19.45
C PHE A 541 11.50 0.59 18.32
N CYS A 542 10.47 1.38 18.02
CA CYS A 542 9.49 1.13 16.98
C CYS A 542 9.87 1.88 15.71
N THR A 543 10.16 1.15 14.64
CA THR A 543 10.70 1.72 13.39
C THR A 543 10.23 0.97 12.16
N GLY A 544 10.62 1.43 10.97
CA GLY A 544 10.31 0.79 9.69
C GLY A 544 9.71 1.76 8.69
N PHE A 545 8.93 1.21 7.78
CA PHE A 545 8.24 1.95 6.72
C PHE A 545 6.83 2.37 7.13
N ASN A 546 6.21 3.21 6.31
CA ASN A 546 4.85 3.69 6.43
C ASN A 546 4.30 4.08 5.05
N SER A 547 3.08 4.61 4.98
CA SER A 547 2.41 4.97 3.73
C SER A 547 3.14 5.98 2.83
N ASN A 548 4.12 6.73 3.37
CA ASN A 548 4.94 7.65 2.59
C ASN A 548 6.19 6.98 1.99
N THR A 549 6.55 5.82 2.48
CA THR A 549 7.80 5.13 2.13
C THR A 549 7.59 3.73 1.54
N GLU A 550 6.37 3.20 1.63
CA GLU A 550 5.96 1.93 1.03
C GLU A 550 4.48 2.00 0.62
N GLY A 551 4.18 1.81 -0.66
CA GLY A 551 2.82 1.94 -1.15
C GLY A 551 2.66 1.66 -2.63
N GLU A 552 1.43 1.76 -3.09
CA GLU A 552 1.05 1.61 -4.49
C GLU A 552 1.63 2.76 -5.32
N GLY A 553 2.16 2.43 -6.50
CA GLY A 553 2.68 3.36 -7.50
C GLY A 553 4.18 3.61 -7.42
N PHE A 554 4.88 3.10 -6.40
CA PHE A 554 6.33 3.23 -6.27
C PHE A 554 6.94 2.04 -5.53
N ASP A 555 8.19 1.72 -5.88
CA ASP A 555 8.98 0.72 -5.19
C ASP A 555 9.72 1.33 -4.00
N ARG A 556 10.00 0.54 -2.97
CA ARG A 556 10.73 0.96 -1.78
C ARG A 556 12.19 0.47 -1.77
N PRO A 557 13.07 1.09 -0.98
CA PRO A 557 14.40 0.54 -0.74
C PRO A 557 14.33 -0.76 0.08
N PHE A 558 15.32 -1.64 -0.08
CA PHE A 558 15.47 -2.82 0.75
C PHE A 558 15.97 -2.46 2.17
N ALA A 559 16.94 -1.56 2.27
CA ALA A 559 17.45 -1.06 3.54
C ALA A 559 16.44 -0.14 4.24
N LEU A 560 16.43 -0.12 5.56
CA LEU A 560 15.77 0.94 6.33
C LEU A 560 16.31 2.31 5.93
N LEU A 561 15.56 3.37 6.22
CA LEU A 561 16.08 4.71 6.06
C LEU A 561 17.35 4.86 6.95
N ARG A 562 18.42 5.40 6.37
CA ARG A 562 19.74 5.42 7.00
C ARG A 562 19.72 5.97 8.42
N TYR A 563 18.91 6.99 8.70
CA TYR A 563 18.78 7.55 10.04
C TYR A 563 18.24 6.56 11.05
N GLN A 564 17.31 5.69 10.66
CA GLN A 564 16.73 4.66 11.53
C GLN A 564 17.80 3.64 11.95
N GLU A 565 18.61 3.17 11.00
CA GLU A 565 19.73 2.26 11.28
C GLU A 565 20.76 2.89 12.23
N LEU A 566 21.14 4.14 11.95
CA LEU A 566 22.10 4.88 12.80
C LEU A 566 21.54 5.10 14.20
N PHE A 567 20.24 5.37 14.31
CA PHE A 567 19.60 5.61 15.61
C PHE A 567 19.49 4.33 16.44
N ILE A 568 19.21 3.17 15.82
CA ILE A 568 19.27 1.86 16.49
C ILE A 568 20.67 1.65 17.09
N LYS A 569 21.74 1.87 16.32
CA LYS A 569 23.12 1.75 16.81
C LYS A 569 23.44 2.76 17.92
N LYS A 570 22.97 3.98 17.81
CA LYS A 570 23.14 5.01 18.83
C LYS A 570 22.49 4.60 20.16
N ILE A 571 21.25 4.10 20.13
CA ILE A 571 20.56 3.61 21.33
C ILE A 571 21.33 2.43 21.93
N ALA A 572 21.76 1.48 21.09
CA ALA A 572 22.50 0.29 21.55
C ALA A 572 23.86 0.66 22.20
N SER A 573 24.52 1.73 21.76
CA SER A 573 25.72 2.24 22.40
C SER A 573 25.47 2.86 23.79
N MET A 574 24.22 3.23 24.09
CA MET A 574 23.81 3.86 25.35
C MET A 574 23.09 2.88 26.29
N HIS A 575 22.50 1.81 25.74
CA HIS A 575 21.70 0.86 26.52
C HIS A 575 21.82 -0.57 25.96
N PRO A 576 22.12 -1.60 26.80
CA PRO A 576 22.40 -2.94 26.33
C PRO A 576 21.17 -3.75 25.89
N ASN A 577 19.97 -3.42 26.36
CA ASN A 577 18.75 -4.20 26.14
C ASN A 577 17.80 -3.47 25.17
N VAL A 578 18.12 -3.53 23.90
CA VAL A 578 17.32 -2.92 22.83
C VAL A 578 16.43 -3.98 22.14
N VAL A 579 15.14 -3.72 22.09
CA VAL A 579 14.16 -4.48 21.32
C VAL A 579 13.71 -3.61 20.16
N VAL A 580 13.81 -4.13 18.93
CA VAL A 580 13.30 -3.46 17.74
C VAL A 580 11.93 -4.04 17.37
N VAL A 581 10.92 -3.19 17.27
CA VAL A 581 9.63 -3.51 16.68
C VAL A 581 9.64 -2.94 15.26
N LEU A 582 9.72 -3.84 14.28
CA LEU A 582 9.91 -3.50 12.87
C LEU A 582 8.59 -3.55 12.11
N ASN A 583 8.25 -2.46 11.44
CA ASN A 583 7.10 -2.37 10.54
C ASN A 583 7.58 -2.28 9.09
N ALA A 584 7.18 -3.23 8.27
CA ALA A 584 7.46 -3.28 6.84
C ALA A 584 6.49 -4.23 6.14
N GLY A 585 6.22 -4.00 4.87
CA GLY A 585 5.40 -4.92 4.05
C GLY A 585 6.18 -6.10 3.46
N GLY A 586 7.46 -6.25 3.83
CA GLY A 586 8.34 -7.30 3.35
C GLY A 586 9.66 -7.32 4.08
N GLY A 587 10.63 -8.10 3.59
CA GLY A 587 11.98 -8.17 4.14
C GLY A 587 12.72 -6.84 4.09
N VAL A 588 13.65 -6.65 5.01
CA VAL A 588 14.55 -5.49 5.07
C VAL A 588 15.99 -5.94 5.25
N ASP A 589 16.94 -5.07 4.92
CA ASP A 589 18.36 -5.30 5.19
C ASP A 589 18.64 -5.17 6.70
N PHE A 590 19.08 -6.26 7.30
CA PHE A 590 19.45 -6.32 8.71
C PHE A 590 20.96 -6.09 8.94
N THR A 591 21.80 -6.17 7.91
CA THR A 591 23.25 -6.29 8.03
C THR A 591 23.91 -5.17 8.82
N ASN A 592 23.36 -3.95 8.75
CA ASN A 592 23.94 -2.79 9.40
C ASN A 592 23.57 -2.63 10.88
N TRP A 593 22.51 -3.29 11.36
CA TRP A 593 21.97 -2.99 12.71
C TRP A 593 21.53 -4.22 13.51
N TYR A 594 21.56 -5.41 12.94
CA TYR A 594 21.11 -6.65 13.61
C TYR A 594 21.74 -6.88 14.98
N ASP A 595 23.07 -6.69 15.07
CA ASP A 595 23.82 -6.92 16.31
C ASP A 595 23.53 -5.85 17.38
N ALA A 596 22.99 -4.70 16.99
CA ALA A 596 22.60 -3.66 17.92
C ALA A 596 21.29 -3.94 18.66
N ALA A 597 20.48 -4.88 18.17
CA ALA A 597 19.22 -5.28 18.77
C ALA A 597 19.34 -6.67 19.44
N LYS A 598 18.95 -6.80 20.70
CA LYS A 598 18.88 -8.11 21.38
C LYS A 598 17.59 -8.89 21.09
N ALA A 599 16.51 -8.17 20.75
CA ALA A 599 15.29 -8.82 20.28
C ALA A 599 14.70 -8.04 19.10
N ILE A 600 14.11 -8.76 18.16
CA ILE A 600 13.49 -8.20 16.95
C ILE A 600 12.14 -8.86 16.74
N LEU A 601 11.09 -8.03 16.69
CA LEU A 601 9.75 -8.43 16.28
C LEU A 601 9.47 -7.86 14.88
N MET A 602 9.15 -8.72 13.92
CA MET A 602 8.57 -8.31 12.65
C MET A 602 7.06 -8.16 12.86
N ALA A 603 6.62 -6.94 12.94
CA ALA A 603 5.23 -6.59 13.21
C ALA A 603 4.43 -6.27 11.94
N TRP A 604 5.07 -6.29 10.76
CA TRP A 604 4.45 -5.94 9.48
C TRP A 604 3.67 -4.62 9.58
N TYR A 605 2.47 -4.55 8.98
CA TYR A 605 1.48 -3.51 9.24
C TYR A 605 0.30 -4.12 10.01
N PRO A 606 0.26 -3.91 11.34
CA PRO A 606 -0.52 -4.76 12.24
C PRO A 606 -2.00 -4.37 12.40
N GLY A 607 -2.48 -3.37 11.64
CA GLY A 607 -3.85 -2.90 11.72
C GLY A 607 -4.16 -2.09 13.00
N GLN A 608 -5.42 -1.66 13.13
CA GLN A 608 -5.82 -0.69 14.16
C GLN A 608 -5.57 -1.13 15.61
N GLU A 609 -5.59 -2.43 15.89
CA GLU A 609 -5.36 -3.00 17.23
C GLU A 609 -3.91 -3.50 17.42
N GLY A 610 -3.02 -3.21 16.45
CA GLY A 610 -1.67 -3.75 16.41
C GLY A 610 -0.81 -3.44 17.61
N GLY A 611 -0.91 -2.23 18.16
CA GLY A 611 -0.13 -1.84 19.34
C GLY A 611 -0.53 -2.62 20.60
N GLN A 612 -1.80 -3.00 20.75
CA GLN A 612 -2.24 -3.88 21.83
C GLN A 612 -1.60 -5.27 21.67
N ALA A 613 -1.68 -5.88 20.50
CA ALA A 613 -1.11 -7.19 20.21
C ALA A 613 0.41 -7.21 20.46
N ILE A 614 1.13 -6.21 19.95
CA ILE A 614 2.57 -6.08 20.14
C ILE A 614 2.92 -5.92 21.63
N ALA A 615 2.18 -5.08 22.36
CA ALA A 615 2.40 -4.90 23.80
C ALA A 615 2.15 -6.20 24.59
N GLU A 616 1.13 -6.98 24.24
CA GLU A 616 0.84 -8.28 24.84
C GLU A 616 1.97 -9.30 24.60
N ILE A 617 2.56 -9.31 23.38
CA ILE A 617 3.73 -10.14 23.04
C ILE A 617 4.94 -9.67 23.83
N LEU A 618 5.27 -8.39 23.82
CA LEU A 618 6.43 -7.83 24.51
C LEU A 618 6.40 -8.11 26.02
N THR A 619 5.23 -8.12 26.63
CA THR A 619 5.05 -8.36 28.07
C THR A 619 4.84 -9.82 28.43
N GLY A 620 4.75 -10.72 27.45
CA GLY A 620 4.55 -12.17 27.67
C GLY A 620 3.12 -12.56 28.04
N LYS A 621 2.15 -11.68 27.81
CA LYS A 621 0.73 -12.02 27.97
C LYS A 621 0.29 -13.05 26.92
N ILE A 622 0.87 -12.97 25.72
CA ILE A 622 0.76 -13.97 24.66
C ILE A 622 2.14 -14.31 24.11
N SER A 623 2.29 -15.53 23.60
CA SER A 623 3.51 -15.97 22.92
C SER A 623 3.42 -15.60 21.43
N PRO A 624 4.49 -15.05 20.82
CA PRO A 624 4.48 -14.79 19.38
C PRO A 624 4.40 -16.12 18.62
N SER A 625 3.48 -16.23 17.67
CA SER A 625 3.21 -17.45 16.90
C SER A 625 3.33 -17.28 15.39
N GLY A 626 3.47 -16.06 14.90
CA GLY A 626 3.63 -15.77 13.49
C GLY A 626 4.83 -16.48 12.87
N LYS A 627 4.71 -16.85 11.60
CA LYS A 627 5.75 -17.49 10.80
C LYS A 627 6.01 -16.67 9.55
N LEU A 628 7.26 -16.58 9.11
CA LEU A 628 7.61 -15.85 7.90
C LEU A 628 6.93 -16.47 6.67
N PRO A 629 6.21 -15.68 5.86
CA PRO A 629 5.66 -16.11 4.58
C PRO A 629 6.62 -15.82 3.41
N ILE A 630 7.82 -15.35 3.72
CA ILE A 630 8.87 -14.96 2.78
C ILE A 630 10.24 -15.32 3.35
N SER A 631 11.21 -15.53 2.48
CA SER A 631 12.63 -15.46 2.81
C SER A 631 13.08 -14.00 2.91
N ILE A 632 14.05 -13.71 3.76
CA ILE A 632 14.64 -12.37 3.88
C ILE A 632 16.11 -12.44 3.51
N GLU A 633 16.51 -11.70 2.53
CA GLU A 633 17.86 -11.67 1.96
C GLU A 633 18.88 -11.14 2.99
N ARG A 634 20.14 -11.60 2.92
CA ARG A 634 21.26 -10.94 3.62
C ARG A 634 21.57 -9.59 2.99
N LYS A 635 21.51 -9.52 1.67
CA LYS A 635 21.63 -8.30 0.86
C LYS A 635 20.83 -8.48 -0.43
N TRP A 636 20.45 -7.38 -1.05
CA TRP A 636 19.65 -7.39 -2.27
C TRP A 636 20.27 -8.21 -3.41
N GLU A 637 21.62 -8.19 -3.53
CA GLU A 637 22.35 -8.94 -4.54
C GLU A 637 22.25 -10.46 -4.40
N ASP A 638 21.79 -10.96 -3.26
CA ASP A 638 21.59 -12.41 -3.05
C ASP A 638 20.22 -12.90 -3.52
N ASN A 639 19.27 -11.97 -3.73
CA ASN A 639 17.96 -12.34 -4.24
C ASN A 639 18.05 -12.90 -5.67
N PRO A 640 17.37 -14.02 -5.97
CA PRO A 640 17.40 -14.66 -7.30
C PRO A 640 17.03 -13.73 -8.46
N VAL A 641 16.28 -12.67 -8.21
CA VAL A 641 15.79 -11.74 -9.24
C VAL A 641 16.59 -10.44 -9.36
N HIS A 642 17.66 -10.28 -8.57
CA HIS A 642 18.44 -9.04 -8.52
C HIS A 642 18.89 -8.56 -9.90
N GLY A 643 19.37 -9.45 -10.75
CA GLY A 643 19.88 -9.12 -12.09
C GLY A 643 18.80 -8.75 -13.11
N SER A 644 17.53 -9.08 -12.87
CA SER A 644 16.44 -8.88 -13.82
C SER A 644 15.39 -7.84 -13.39
N TYR A 645 15.38 -7.40 -12.12
CA TYR A 645 14.31 -6.56 -11.59
C TYR A 645 14.26 -5.15 -12.20
N TYR A 646 15.42 -4.52 -12.41
CA TYR A 646 15.55 -3.17 -12.99
C TYR A 646 16.23 -3.17 -14.37
N GLU A 647 16.26 -4.29 -15.03
CA GLU A 647 16.86 -4.40 -16.36
C GLU A 647 16.04 -3.62 -17.40
N ASN A 648 16.72 -3.00 -18.37
CA ASN A 648 16.11 -2.29 -19.50
C ASN A 648 15.21 -1.08 -19.17
N LEU A 649 15.46 -0.37 -18.06
CA LEU A 649 14.74 0.86 -17.68
C LEU A 649 14.71 1.95 -18.76
N LYS A 650 15.68 1.96 -19.68
CA LYS A 650 15.83 2.95 -20.77
C LYS A 650 15.12 2.57 -22.07
N ALA A 651 14.62 1.35 -22.20
CA ALA A 651 13.90 0.91 -23.39
C ALA A 651 12.53 1.56 -23.50
N GLU A 652 12.01 1.73 -24.71
CA GLU A 652 10.65 2.26 -24.97
C GLU A 652 9.59 1.34 -24.37
N ILE A 653 9.72 0.01 -24.59
CA ILE A 653 8.97 -1.00 -23.83
C ILE A 653 9.93 -1.57 -22.79
N LYS A 654 9.65 -1.32 -21.54
CA LYS A 654 10.43 -1.84 -20.42
C LYS A 654 10.11 -3.30 -20.24
N ARG A 655 11.13 -4.14 -20.21
CA ARG A 655 11.00 -5.59 -20.02
C ARG A 655 11.59 -6.01 -18.70
N VAL A 656 10.91 -6.91 -18.03
CA VAL A 656 11.39 -7.59 -16.83
C VAL A 656 11.38 -9.08 -17.13
N ASP A 657 12.56 -9.63 -17.35
CA ASP A 657 12.71 -11.06 -17.59
C ASP A 657 12.61 -11.82 -16.27
N TYR A 658 11.75 -12.82 -16.23
CA TYR A 658 11.61 -13.71 -15.07
C TYR A 658 12.55 -14.93 -15.28
N SER A 659 13.83 -14.62 -15.46
CA SER A 659 14.88 -15.60 -15.79
C SER A 659 15.14 -16.60 -14.67
N GLU A 660 14.73 -16.31 -13.45
CA GLU A 660 14.74 -17.24 -12.32
C GLU A 660 13.78 -18.42 -12.51
N GLY A 661 12.77 -18.27 -13.36
CA GLY A 661 11.75 -19.27 -13.60
C GLY A 661 11.00 -19.63 -12.32
N VAL A 662 10.85 -20.91 -12.02
CA VAL A 662 10.16 -21.40 -10.80
C VAL A 662 10.96 -21.19 -9.52
N PHE A 663 12.19 -20.68 -9.60
CA PHE A 663 13.11 -20.55 -8.48
C PHE A 663 13.05 -19.16 -7.83
N VAL A 664 11.85 -18.71 -7.49
CA VAL A 664 11.61 -17.48 -6.73
C VAL A 664 11.62 -17.78 -5.23
N GLY A 665 12.01 -16.78 -4.41
CA GLY A 665 12.04 -16.89 -2.96
C GLY A 665 12.89 -18.07 -2.45
N TYR A 666 12.42 -18.82 -1.47
CA TYR A 666 13.15 -19.94 -0.86
C TYR A 666 13.62 -20.99 -1.88
N ARG A 667 12.84 -21.20 -2.97
CA ARG A 667 13.25 -22.13 -4.03
C ARG A 667 14.55 -21.71 -4.72
N GLY A 668 14.77 -20.40 -4.86
CA GLY A 668 15.99 -19.85 -5.42
C GLY A 668 17.18 -20.00 -4.49
N TYR A 669 16.97 -19.84 -3.18
CA TYR A 669 18.00 -20.08 -2.16
C TYR A 669 18.39 -21.55 -2.11
N ASP A 670 17.44 -22.47 -2.08
CA ASP A 670 17.68 -23.91 -2.12
C ASP A 670 18.49 -24.31 -3.37
N ARG A 671 18.13 -23.77 -4.53
CA ARG A 671 18.85 -24.04 -5.79
C ARG A 671 20.28 -23.51 -5.79
N SER A 672 20.49 -22.30 -5.29
CA SER A 672 21.79 -21.63 -5.31
C SER A 672 22.72 -22.07 -4.20
N GLY A 673 22.20 -22.71 -3.15
CA GLY A 673 22.93 -23.03 -1.92
C GLY A 673 23.33 -21.79 -1.11
N LYS A 674 22.77 -20.62 -1.43
CA LYS A 674 22.89 -19.41 -0.59
C LYS A 674 21.96 -19.51 0.61
N GLU A 675 22.41 -19.01 1.74
CA GLU A 675 21.56 -18.91 2.93
C GLU A 675 20.94 -17.51 3.01
N PRO A 676 19.62 -17.37 3.11
CA PRO A 676 18.97 -16.09 3.42
C PRO A 676 19.37 -15.63 4.82
N PHE A 677 18.98 -14.43 5.22
CA PHE A 677 19.14 -13.96 6.60
C PHE A 677 18.14 -14.67 7.50
N TYR A 678 16.91 -14.83 7.00
CA TYR A 678 15.81 -15.58 7.61
C TYR A 678 15.08 -16.40 6.54
#